data_5c4d48bff2260551cc85254eaea514e3
#
_entry.id   5c4d48bff2260551cc85254eaea514e3
#
_cell.length_a   1.000
_cell.length_b   1.000
_cell.length_c   1.000
_cell.angle_alpha   90.00
_cell.angle_beta   90.00
_cell.angle_gamma   90.00
#
_symmetry.space_group_name_H-M   'P 1'
#
loop_
_entity.id
_entity.type
_entity.pdbx_description
1 polymer ?
#
loop_
_entity_poly.entity_id
_entity_poly.type
_entity_poly.pdbx_seq_one_letter_code
_entity_poly.pdbx_strand_id
1 'polypeptide(L)'
;MKINNITQNPISNNKNNKQLSFQRKLREDEKADYGKTMNEAFDYLGVENRALIIHGSSFPSKKNTNLQGYSSGYTLTVLNGKNPYIGTPYHSKDFTNFVKMNGFNSIQLGPNGKLNKRDNSPYHASIFAKNELFLDYDRLKSDEYANILTNKDFHDIKIIKPQNDKNYEMSNFDEAQAISKIVTHKAYTNFKDKLASGDKKAEALNNEYSAFKEKNDYWLEKDSVFRLFSDIHGSDDFENWDNELDKNLISKIEKGDEAATVRYNQVKTRPGAKEKIDEYKFIQFLVDKEEKEDKAIRKDDGMKYIGDLLVGYSYADEWANPNAFLKDWRVGCPDGGKNNGPQLWNIAVLNPKTLFNEDGSLGTSGKLLKNKIERTLDGVENIRVDNVMGLVDPYIYKSSAVQEDGSISYNDRNFLSYTGIDPQHNYPKIFHKILIPTLKEHHINPKDVVFEDLGAQSPIFQEVFYGGKVDGKVYEDEKMQGIMYSKGNKMEGIKGPRYSFLSTHDNEPTGTLLEEGSWIYNNEGWNPMYLAGYLMPPYNKENAKKSAEFCKDIEDNPRTRLKAKYAELFRGTPNIQVSFADLFGIDKTYNIGGKSNKDNWKLKLNSNYEDTYHKSLETEDKPVMNMPELLEIAVNSKVGMSIAKHEKTESEAKAETADLTERLEHWKEVLKEPEPDTFQDYEDD
;
A
#
# COMPACT_ATOMS: atom_id res chain seq x y z
N MET A 1 -16.57 56.62 37.54
CA MET A 1 -16.20 56.44 38.93
C MET A 1 -15.09 55.42 39.02
N LYS A 2 -13.99 55.84 39.55
CA LYS A 2 -12.73 55.11 39.90
C LYS A 2 -12.22 54.02 38.97
N ILE A 3 -11.28 54.42 38.12
CA ILE A 3 -10.29 53.64 37.40
C ILE A 3 -9.23 53.23 38.42
N ASN A 4 -9.01 51.94 38.62
CA ASN A 4 -7.85 51.43 39.36
C ASN A 4 -6.76 50.97 38.40
N ASN A 5 -5.63 51.60 38.54
CA ASN A 5 -4.35 51.31 37.90
C ASN A 5 -3.95 49.84 38.15
N ILE A 6 -3.68 49.09 37.09
CA ILE A 6 -2.95 47.83 37.14
C ILE A 6 -1.53 48.12 36.69
N THR A 7 -0.62 48.06 37.66
CA THR A 7 0.82 48.11 37.50
C THR A 7 1.34 47.05 36.57
N GLN A 8 2.07 47.44 35.52
CA GLN A 8 2.83 46.57 34.64
C GLN A 8 4.01 45.98 35.43
N ASN A 9 4.01 44.64 35.56
CA ASN A 9 5.23 43.91 35.91
C ASN A 9 6.06 43.70 34.63
N PRO A 10 7.37 43.86 34.68
CA PRO A 10 8.23 43.64 33.52
C PRO A 10 8.30 42.14 33.20
N ILE A 11 7.87 41.80 31.99
CA ILE A 11 8.06 40.48 31.40
C ILE A 11 9.58 40.29 31.20
N SER A 12 10.17 39.38 31.97
CA SER A 12 11.53 38.92 31.74
C SER A 12 11.59 38.22 30.38
N ASN A 13 12.27 38.83 29.43
CA ASN A 13 12.66 38.24 28.17
C ASN A 13 13.65 37.08 28.41
N ASN A 14 13.15 35.90 28.73
CA ASN A 14 13.92 34.70 28.58
C ASN A 14 13.81 34.29 27.10
N LYS A 15 14.71 34.82 26.28
CA LYS A 15 15.02 34.32 24.96
C LYS A 15 15.70 32.95 25.13
N ASN A 16 14.90 31.91 25.32
CA ASN A 16 15.35 30.59 24.93
C ASN A 16 15.41 30.57 23.38
N ASN A 17 16.55 30.98 22.84
CA ASN A 17 16.96 30.60 21.51
C ASN A 17 17.08 29.06 21.51
N LYS A 18 16.01 28.37 21.21
CA LYS A 18 16.13 27.02 20.64
C LYS A 18 16.79 27.26 19.29
N GLN A 19 18.08 27.09 19.24
CA GLN A 19 18.83 26.88 18.01
C GLN A 19 18.09 25.76 17.26
N LEU A 20 17.51 26.12 16.14
CA LEU A 20 16.98 25.14 15.18
C LEU A 20 18.23 24.48 14.58
N SER A 21 18.66 23.36 15.12
CA SER A 21 19.67 22.54 14.47
C SER A 21 19.09 22.09 13.13
N PHE A 22 19.62 22.64 12.06
CA PHE A 22 19.41 22.10 10.72
C PHE A 22 20.21 20.82 10.63
N GLN A 23 19.59 19.76 10.06
CA GLN A 23 20.25 18.49 9.90
C GLN A 23 21.01 18.43 8.58
N ARG A 24 22.13 17.71 8.58
CA ARG A 24 22.95 17.48 7.40
C ARG A 24 22.14 16.68 6.38
N LYS A 25 21.76 17.33 5.28
CA LYS A 25 21.28 16.63 4.10
C LYS A 25 22.46 16.01 3.39
N LEU A 26 22.34 14.73 3.06
CA LEU A 26 23.32 14.07 2.24
C LEU A 26 23.38 14.76 0.87
N ARG A 27 24.60 15.09 0.41
CA ARG A 27 24.82 15.59 -0.95
C ARG A 27 24.54 14.49 -1.96
N GLU A 28 24.38 14.82 -3.23
CA GLU A 28 24.04 13.83 -4.26
C GLU A 28 25.12 12.75 -4.44
N ASP A 29 26.40 13.08 -4.30
CA ASP A 29 27.50 12.12 -4.29
C ASP A 29 27.47 11.21 -3.06
N GLU A 30 27.15 11.75 -1.89
CA GLU A 30 26.97 11.01 -0.63
C GLU A 30 25.75 10.07 -0.72
N LYS A 31 24.63 10.53 -1.27
CA LYS A 31 23.44 9.68 -1.50
C LYS A 31 23.75 8.49 -2.42
N ALA A 32 24.55 8.72 -3.45
CA ALA A 32 24.95 7.65 -4.37
C ALA A 32 25.81 6.59 -3.68
N ASP A 33 26.81 7.00 -2.89
CA ASP A 33 27.68 6.08 -2.14
C ASP A 33 26.94 5.37 -1.01
N TYR A 34 26.11 6.10 -0.28
CA TYR A 34 25.21 5.51 0.74
C TYR A 34 24.34 4.41 0.13
N GLY A 35 23.60 4.74 -0.94
CA GLY A 35 22.72 3.80 -1.62
C GLY A 35 23.46 2.58 -2.18
N LYS A 36 24.67 2.77 -2.72
CA LYS A 36 25.54 1.68 -3.15
C LYS A 36 25.89 0.76 -1.99
N THR A 37 26.30 1.33 -0.84
CA THR A 37 26.65 0.57 0.37
C THR A 37 25.46 -0.26 0.88
N MET A 38 24.26 0.30 0.93
CA MET A 38 23.05 -0.44 1.34
C MET A 38 22.77 -1.62 0.42
N ASN A 39 22.86 -1.42 -0.90
CA ASN A 39 22.62 -2.49 -1.87
C ASN A 39 23.68 -3.60 -1.77
N GLU A 40 24.95 -3.25 -1.69
CA GLU A 40 26.04 -4.24 -1.53
C GLU A 40 25.87 -5.07 -0.25
N ALA A 41 25.42 -4.45 0.85
CA ALA A 41 25.14 -5.17 2.09
C ALA A 41 24.00 -6.19 1.92
N PHE A 42 22.88 -5.79 1.31
CA PHE A 42 21.80 -6.71 1.02
C PHE A 42 22.20 -7.82 0.04
N ASP A 43 22.98 -7.50 -0.99
CA ASP A 43 23.47 -8.48 -1.95
C ASP A 43 24.41 -9.48 -1.28
N TYR A 44 25.32 -9.02 -0.40
CA TYR A 44 26.14 -9.90 0.41
C TYR A 44 25.30 -10.82 1.31
N LEU A 45 24.22 -10.31 1.89
CA LEU A 45 23.29 -11.11 2.71
C LEU A 45 22.48 -12.11 1.88
N GLY A 46 22.33 -11.89 0.56
CA GLY A 46 21.51 -12.71 -0.33
C GLY A 46 20.02 -12.33 -0.26
N VAL A 47 19.72 -11.05 0.05
CA VAL A 47 18.36 -10.52 0.06
C VAL A 47 18.05 -9.95 -1.33
N GLU A 48 17.20 -10.64 -2.08
CA GLU A 48 16.91 -10.33 -3.48
C GLU A 48 15.76 -9.33 -3.63
N ASN A 49 14.63 -9.59 -2.97
CA ASN A 49 13.44 -8.74 -3.01
C ASN A 49 13.27 -7.98 -1.70
N ARG A 50 13.28 -6.66 -1.79
CA ARG A 50 13.26 -5.73 -0.65
C ARG A 50 12.16 -4.70 -0.86
N ALA A 51 10.99 -4.91 -0.24
CA ALA A 51 9.83 -4.06 -0.43
C ALA A 51 9.55 -3.18 0.80
N LEU A 52 9.31 -1.88 0.55
CA LEU A 52 8.67 -1.01 1.54
C LEU A 52 7.15 -1.10 1.37
N ILE A 53 6.41 -1.42 2.43
CA ILE A 53 4.95 -1.41 2.42
C ILE A 53 4.48 0.01 2.75
N ILE A 54 3.80 0.66 1.81
CA ILE A 54 3.16 1.96 1.99
C ILE A 54 2.01 2.15 1.00
N HIS A 55 0.82 2.49 1.48
CA HIS A 55 -0.33 2.74 0.60
C HIS A 55 -0.17 4.05 -0.16
N GLY A 56 -0.76 4.13 -1.35
CA GLY A 56 -0.65 5.32 -2.20
C GLY A 56 -1.07 6.61 -1.50
N SER A 57 -2.16 6.57 -0.71
CA SER A 57 -2.62 7.71 0.09
C SER A 57 -1.67 8.13 1.23
N SER A 58 -0.73 7.27 1.60
CA SER A 58 0.23 7.48 2.69
C SER A 58 1.54 8.10 2.24
N PHE A 59 1.76 8.26 0.93
CA PHE A 59 2.95 8.92 0.40
C PHE A 59 3.05 10.36 0.90
N PRO A 60 4.28 10.90 1.07
CA PRO A 60 4.44 12.29 1.45
C PRO A 60 3.96 13.22 0.34
N SER A 61 3.32 14.32 0.71
CA SER A 61 3.09 15.43 -0.21
C SER A 61 4.41 16.15 -0.49
N LYS A 62 4.56 16.78 -1.66
CA LYS A 62 5.72 17.62 -1.92
C LYS A 62 5.79 18.76 -0.89
N LYS A 63 6.98 19.02 -0.36
CA LYS A 63 7.25 20.18 0.50
C LYS A 63 6.98 21.45 -0.30
N ASN A 64 6.05 22.27 0.17
CA ASN A 64 5.78 23.56 -0.45
C ASN A 64 6.25 24.68 0.45
N THR A 65 7.39 25.26 0.10
CA THR A 65 8.00 26.40 0.82
C THR A 65 7.15 27.68 0.76
N ASN A 66 6.28 27.81 -0.24
CA ASN A 66 5.42 28.98 -0.42
C ASN A 66 4.21 29.02 0.53
N LEU A 67 3.98 27.95 1.30
CA LEU A 67 2.90 27.91 2.31
C LEU A 67 3.31 28.60 3.63
N GLN A 68 4.56 28.96 3.81
CA GLN A 68 5.03 29.64 5.03
C GLN A 68 4.50 31.06 5.06
N GLY A 69 3.74 31.41 6.11
CA GLY A 69 3.26 32.77 6.36
C GLY A 69 1.79 33.08 6.05
N TYR A 70 1.03 32.14 5.51
CA TYR A 70 -0.41 32.33 5.31
C TYR A 70 -1.19 31.88 6.54
N SER A 71 -2.05 32.75 7.05
CA SER A 71 -2.80 32.49 8.30
C SER A 71 -4.17 31.85 8.11
N SER A 72 -4.73 31.84 6.90
CA SER A 72 -6.15 31.47 6.69
C SER A 72 -6.45 30.56 5.51
N GLY A 73 -5.48 30.14 4.73
CA GLY A 73 -5.67 29.24 3.59
C GLY A 73 -4.66 29.48 2.47
N TYR A 74 -4.53 28.49 1.61
CA TYR A 74 -3.56 28.47 0.52
C TYR A 74 -4.26 28.28 -0.82
N THR A 75 -3.66 28.78 -1.89
CA THR A 75 -4.12 28.44 -3.24
C THR A 75 -3.47 27.14 -3.70
N LEU A 76 -4.18 26.35 -4.49
CA LEU A 76 -3.67 25.07 -4.99
C LEU A 76 -2.43 25.26 -5.90
N THR A 77 -2.30 26.39 -6.58
CA THR A 77 -1.13 26.76 -7.40
C THR A 77 0.18 26.70 -6.64
N VAL A 78 0.18 27.09 -5.36
CA VAL A 78 1.40 27.10 -4.53
C VAL A 78 1.72 25.70 -3.96
N LEU A 79 0.89 24.69 -4.24
CA LEU A 79 1.07 23.32 -3.78
C LEU A 79 1.74 22.40 -4.82
N ASN A 80 2.27 22.96 -5.90
CA ASN A 80 2.91 22.19 -6.98
C ASN A 80 2.03 21.04 -7.51
N GLY A 81 0.74 21.32 -7.69
CA GLY A 81 -0.22 20.46 -8.36
C GLY A 81 -0.68 19.23 -7.59
N LYS A 82 -0.06 18.86 -6.49
CA LYS A 82 -0.52 17.72 -5.68
C LYS A 82 -1.58 18.14 -4.68
N ASN A 83 -2.55 17.25 -4.46
CA ASN A 83 -3.57 17.46 -3.45
C ASN A 83 -2.95 17.45 -2.04
N PRO A 84 -3.10 18.53 -1.23
CA PRO A 84 -2.43 18.63 0.07
C PRO A 84 -3.02 17.71 1.14
N TYR A 85 -4.21 17.18 0.91
CA TYR A 85 -4.97 16.39 1.88
C TYR A 85 -4.73 14.88 1.77
N ILE A 86 -4.05 14.44 0.71
CA ILE A 86 -3.78 13.01 0.46
C ILE A 86 -2.42 12.85 -0.21
N GLY A 87 -1.74 11.74 0.05
CA GLY A 87 -0.56 11.33 -0.70
C GLY A 87 -0.92 10.75 -2.06
N THR A 88 0.05 10.67 -2.94
CA THR A 88 -0.07 10.02 -4.25
C THR A 88 1.21 9.27 -4.60
N PRO A 89 1.10 8.03 -5.13
CA PRO A 89 2.27 7.28 -5.57
C PRO A 89 2.81 7.79 -6.92
N TYR A 90 2.01 8.53 -7.70
CA TYR A 90 2.41 8.98 -9.04
C TYR A 90 3.38 10.15 -8.98
N HIS A 91 4.42 10.11 -9.82
CA HIS A 91 5.47 11.14 -9.92
C HIS A 91 6.10 11.52 -8.58
N SER A 92 6.25 10.56 -7.66
CA SER A 92 6.86 10.75 -6.34
C SER A 92 8.34 10.38 -6.33
N LYS A 93 9.09 10.84 -7.33
CA LYS A 93 10.51 10.50 -7.55
C LYS A 93 11.40 10.77 -6.33
N ASP A 94 11.21 11.87 -5.63
CA ASP A 94 12.01 12.20 -4.44
C ASP A 94 11.86 11.12 -3.35
N PHE A 95 10.62 10.69 -3.10
CA PHE A 95 10.35 9.65 -2.12
C PHE A 95 10.84 8.27 -2.59
N THR A 96 10.61 7.92 -3.86
CA THR A 96 11.09 6.64 -4.39
C THR A 96 12.63 6.58 -4.41
N ASN A 97 13.31 7.69 -4.65
CA ASN A 97 14.77 7.79 -4.53
C ASN A 97 15.24 7.60 -3.08
N PHE A 98 14.54 8.20 -2.10
CA PHE A 98 14.82 7.98 -0.68
C PHE A 98 14.68 6.50 -0.31
N VAL A 99 13.61 5.84 -0.76
CA VAL A 99 13.38 4.42 -0.52
C VAL A 99 14.48 3.56 -1.16
N LYS A 100 14.84 3.86 -2.41
CA LYS A 100 15.91 3.18 -3.15
C LYS A 100 17.28 3.36 -2.48
N MET A 101 17.58 4.57 -2.02
CA MET A 101 18.81 4.89 -1.30
C MET A 101 18.94 4.05 -0.02
N ASN A 102 17.85 3.77 0.69
CA ASN A 102 17.84 2.89 1.85
C ASN A 102 17.89 1.38 1.50
N GLY A 103 18.20 1.03 0.26
CA GLY A 103 18.44 -0.35 -0.19
C GLY A 103 17.18 -1.11 -0.62
N PHE A 104 16.01 -0.49 -0.61
CA PHE A 104 14.79 -1.13 -1.14
C PHE A 104 14.75 -1.07 -2.66
N ASN A 105 14.28 -2.12 -3.31
CA ASN A 105 14.12 -2.19 -4.77
C ASN A 105 12.67 -2.26 -5.23
N SER A 106 11.74 -2.23 -4.29
CA SER A 106 10.31 -2.21 -4.57
C SER A 106 9.51 -1.50 -3.49
N ILE A 107 8.31 -1.03 -3.88
CA ILE A 107 7.31 -0.47 -2.97
C ILE A 107 6.03 -1.26 -3.16
N GLN A 108 5.52 -1.86 -2.09
CA GLN A 108 4.21 -2.48 -2.09
C GLN A 108 3.14 -1.43 -1.77
N LEU A 109 2.31 -1.15 -2.77
CA LEU A 109 1.14 -0.28 -2.65
C LEU A 109 -0.06 -1.07 -2.13
N GLY A 110 -0.99 -0.39 -1.46
CA GLY A 110 -2.34 -0.90 -1.30
C GLY A 110 -3.14 -0.80 -2.61
N PRO A 111 -4.42 -1.21 -2.62
CA PRO A 111 -5.27 -1.09 -3.79
C PRO A 111 -5.41 0.37 -4.27
N ASN A 112 -5.34 0.59 -5.60
CA ASN A 112 -5.41 1.90 -6.25
C ASN A 112 -6.78 2.22 -6.87
N GLY A 113 -7.81 1.45 -6.51
CA GLY A 113 -9.15 1.63 -7.05
C GLY A 113 -9.86 2.88 -6.53
N LYS A 114 -10.89 3.29 -7.27
CA LYS A 114 -11.81 4.35 -6.85
C LYS A 114 -12.57 3.93 -5.60
N LEU A 115 -12.49 4.76 -4.55
CA LEU A 115 -13.16 4.52 -3.29
C LEU A 115 -14.68 4.64 -3.40
N ASN A 116 -15.41 3.87 -2.61
CA ASN A 116 -16.84 4.07 -2.41
C ASN A 116 -17.11 5.37 -1.64
N LYS A 117 -18.27 5.97 -1.85
CA LYS A 117 -18.67 7.18 -1.09
C LYS A 117 -18.68 6.86 0.41
N ARG A 118 -18.02 7.72 1.21
CA ARG A 118 -17.94 7.62 2.68
C ARG A 118 -17.21 6.38 3.22
N ASP A 119 -16.48 5.68 2.37
CA ASP A 119 -15.61 4.59 2.76
C ASP A 119 -14.17 4.91 2.35
N ASN A 120 -13.27 4.94 3.31
CA ASN A 120 -11.85 5.21 3.07
C ASN A 120 -11.03 3.92 2.89
N SER A 121 -11.66 2.74 3.04
CA SER A 121 -10.98 1.47 2.86
C SER A 121 -10.63 1.24 1.38
N PRO A 122 -9.36 1.10 1.03
CA PRO A 122 -8.97 0.76 -0.33
C PRO A 122 -9.35 -0.68 -0.72
N TYR A 123 -9.68 -1.53 0.26
CA TYR A 123 -10.05 -2.93 0.03
C TYR A 123 -11.51 -3.13 -0.39
N HIS A 124 -12.32 -2.07 -0.33
CA HIS A 124 -13.67 -2.01 -0.93
C HIS A 124 -13.70 -1.15 -2.20
N ALA A 125 -12.55 -0.80 -2.74
CA ALA A 125 -12.45 0.04 -3.92
C ALA A 125 -12.86 -0.71 -5.20
N SER A 126 -13.16 0.03 -6.27
CA SER A 126 -13.42 -0.55 -7.59
C SER A 126 -12.20 -1.30 -8.12
N ILE A 127 -12.46 -2.43 -8.78
CA ILE A 127 -11.44 -3.23 -9.44
C ILE A 127 -11.02 -2.65 -10.81
N PHE A 128 -11.83 -1.79 -11.39
CA PHE A 128 -11.60 -1.22 -12.73
C PHE A 128 -11.34 0.28 -12.71
N ALA A 129 -12.19 1.04 -12.01
CA ALA A 129 -12.02 2.48 -11.89
C ALA A 129 -10.86 2.81 -10.95
N LYS A 130 -9.99 3.72 -11.38
CA LYS A 130 -8.82 4.16 -10.62
C LYS A 130 -9.15 5.36 -9.73
N ASN A 131 -8.35 5.55 -8.68
CA ASN A 131 -8.55 6.61 -7.70
C ASN A 131 -8.09 7.97 -8.25
N GLU A 132 -9.04 8.82 -8.61
CA GLU A 132 -8.79 10.16 -9.14
C GLU A 132 -8.10 11.11 -8.16
N LEU A 133 -8.07 10.76 -6.88
CA LEU A 133 -7.38 11.57 -5.87
C LEU A 133 -5.85 11.53 -6.04
N PHE A 134 -5.32 10.58 -6.80
CA PHE A 134 -3.90 10.43 -7.05
C PHE A 134 -3.37 11.25 -8.23
N LEU A 135 -4.25 11.93 -9.00
CA LEU A 135 -3.84 12.77 -10.12
C LEU A 135 -2.84 13.85 -9.69
N ASP A 136 -1.77 13.99 -10.45
CA ASP A 136 -0.84 15.13 -10.36
C ASP A 136 -1.34 16.26 -11.26
N TYR A 137 -1.97 17.25 -10.65
CA TYR A 137 -2.56 18.38 -11.38
C TYR A 137 -1.53 19.24 -12.12
N ASP A 138 -0.24 19.19 -11.74
CA ASP A 138 0.82 19.86 -12.49
C ASP A 138 1.04 19.20 -13.86
N ARG A 139 0.86 17.90 -13.97
CA ARG A 139 0.92 17.19 -15.25
C ARG A 139 -0.17 17.68 -16.20
N LEU A 140 -1.37 17.98 -15.70
CA LEU A 140 -2.48 18.48 -16.50
C LEU A 140 -2.22 19.89 -17.09
N LYS A 141 -1.12 20.56 -16.67
CA LYS A 141 -0.66 21.82 -17.25
C LYS A 141 0.32 21.63 -18.41
N SER A 142 0.77 20.40 -18.65
CA SER A 142 1.75 20.10 -19.69
C SER A 142 1.15 19.93 -21.07
N ASP A 143 1.99 19.94 -22.08
CA ASP A 143 1.60 19.78 -23.48
C ASP A 143 0.99 18.41 -23.77
N GLU A 144 1.48 17.35 -23.10
CA GLU A 144 0.98 15.97 -23.22
C GLU A 144 -0.48 15.85 -22.77
N TYR A 145 -0.92 16.76 -21.90
CA TYR A 145 -2.30 16.88 -21.44
C TYR A 145 -3.01 18.09 -22.05
N ALA A 146 -2.54 18.58 -23.20
CA ALA A 146 -3.10 19.71 -23.93
C ALA A 146 -3.24 20.99 -23.09
N ASN A 147 -2.47 21.14 -22.03
CA ASN A 147 -2.55 22.27 -21.09
C ASN A 147 -4.00 22.50 -20.61
N ILE A 148 -4.74 21.42 -20.29
CA ILE A 148 -6.15 21.50 -19.86
C ILE A 148 -6.32 22.21 -18.52
N LEU A 149 -5.24 22.41 -17.76
CA LEU A 149 -5.18 23.31 -16.62
C LEU A 149 -4.06 24.33 -16.79
N THR A 150 -4.21 25.46 -16.14
CA THR A 150 -3.22 26.54 -16.09
C THR A 150 -3.06 27.04 -14.65
N ASN A 151 -2.01 27.79 -14.37
CA ASN A 151 -1.83 28.40 -13.04
C ASN A 151 -3.01 29.33 -12.67
N LYS A 152 -3.67 29.95 -13.65
CA LYS A 152 -4.84 30.80 -13.43
C LYS A 152 -6.03 30.00 -12.89
N ASP A 153 -6.22 28.75 -13.35
CA ASP A 153 -7.33 27.90 -12.91
C ASP A 153 -7.26 27.57 -11.42
N PHE A 154 -6.08 27.59 -10.82
CA PHE A 154 -5.90 27.31 -9.40
C PHE A 154 -5.95 28.54 -8.50
N HIS A 155 -5.91 29.75 -9.08
CA HIS A 155 -5.78 31.00 -8.30
C HIS A 155 -6.91 31.20 -7.29
N ASP A 156 -8.13 30.76 -7.64
CA ASP A 156 -9.32 30.96 -6.81
C ASP A 156 -9.63 29.74 -5.90
N ILE A 157 -8.89 28.65 -6.04
CA ILE A 157 -9.08 27.46 -5.21
C ILE A 157 -8.32 27.65 -3.90
N LYS A 158 -9.07 27.92 -2.84
CA LYS A 158 -8.54 28.07 -1.49
C LYS A 158 -8.65 26.75 -0.74
N ILE A 159 -7.60 26.40 -0.03
CA ILE A 159 -7.53 25.22 0.83
C ILE A 159 -7.17 25.63 2.25
N ILE A 160 -7.64 24.84 3.22
CA ILE A 160 -7.22 24.97 4.61
C ILE A 160 -5.90 24.20 4.76
N LYS A 161 -4.97 24.75 5.56
CA LYS A 161 -3.69 24.06 5.83
C LYS A 161 -3.98 22.70 6.50
N PRO A 162 -3.44 21.58 5.96
CA PRO A 162 -3.53 20.30 6.63
C PRO A 162 -2.94 20.35 8.02
N GLN A 163 -3.59 19.70 8.99
CA GLN A 163 -3.03 19.56 10.34
C GLN A 163 -1.92 18.52 10.29
N ASN A 164 -0.73 18.92 10.75
CA ASN A 164 0.40 18.02 10.90
C ASN A 164 0.49 17.57 12.35
N ASP A 165 0.62 16.27 12.55
CA ASP A 165 1.05 15.72 13.82
C ASP A 165 2.59 15.73 13.90
N LYS A 166 3.16 15.43 15.06
CA LYS A 166 4.61 15.61 15.35
C LYS A 166 5.55 14.96 14.33
N ASN A 167 5.18 13.80 13.77
CA ASN A 167 6.03 13.00 12.88
C ASN A 167 5.33 12.57 11.60
N TYR A 168 4.02 12.76 11.47
CA TYR A 168 3.22 12.31 10.34
C TYR A 168 2.02 13.23 10.14
N GLU A 169 1.43 13.14 8.97
CA GLU A 169 0.20 13.80 8.61
C GLU A 169 -0.94 12.78 8.54
N MET A 170 -2.18 13.26 8.56
CA MET A 170 -3.35 12.44 8.34
C MET A 170 -4.01 12.82 7.03
N SER A 171 -4.30 11.83 6.18
CA SER A 171 -5.10 12.04 4.97
C SER A 171 -6.50 12.50 5.35
N ASN A 172 -6.98 13.55 4.68
CA ASN A 172 -8.35 14.04 4.79
C ASN A 172 -9.08 13.76 3.46
N PHE A 173 -9.72 12.60 3.38
CA PHE A 173 -10.38 12.14 2.15
C PHE A 173 -11.54 13.04 1.73
N ASP A 174 -12.31 13.61 2.67
CA ASP A 174 -13.45 14.47 2.36
C ASP A 174 -12.98 15.75 1.64
N GLU A 175 -11.94 16.39 2.17
CA GLU A 175 -11.34 17.59 1.57
C GLU A 175 -10.63 17.24 0.26
N ALA A 176 -9.94 16.10 0.20
CA ALA A 176 -9.29 15.61 -1.01
C ALA A 176 -10.31 15.40 -2.14
N GLN A 177 -11.46 14.78 -1.85
CA GLN A 177 -12.55 14.57 -2.80
C GLN A 177 -13.17 15.90 -3.25
N ALA A 178 -13.39 16.85 -2.33
CA ALA A 178 -13.93 18.18 -2.66
C ALA A 178 -13.00 18.94 -3.63
N ILE A 179 -11.70 18.95 -3.37
CA ILE A 179 -10.69 19.59 -4.24
C ILE A 179 -10.64 18.86 -5.60
N SER A 180 -10.56 17.52 -5.58
CA SER A 180 -10.49 16.72 -6.82
C SER A 180 -11.68 17.01 -7.73
N LYS A 181 -12.89 17.05 -7.16
CA LYS A 181 -14.12 17.37 -7.94
C LYS A 181 -14.05 18.72 -8.63
N ILE A 182 -13.54 19.76 -7.95
CA ILE A 182 -13.42 21.11 -8.53
C ILE A 182 -12.37 21.11 -9.65
N VAL A 183 -11.20 20.53 -9.39
CA VAL A 183 -10.06 20.57 -10.32
C VAL A 183 -10.34 19.72 -11.57
N THR A 184 -10.87 18.52 -11.40
CA THR A 184 -11.17 17.63 -12.53
C THR A 184 -12.32 18.12 -13.38
N HIS A 185 -13.36 18.72 -12.77
CA HIS A 185 -14.42 19.40 -13.53
C HIS A 185 -13.88 20.56 -14.37
N LYS A 186 -12.97 21.36 -13.81
CA LYS A 186 -12.33 22.47 -14.55
C LYS A 186 -11.48 21.92 -15.71
N ALA A 187 -10.70 20.87 -15.47
CA ALA A 187 -9.90 20.21 -16.52
C ALA A 187 -10.78 19.69 -17.67
N TYR A 188 -11.89 19.03 -17.34
CA TYR A 188 -12.84 18.54 -18.35
C TYR A 188 -13.48 19.68 -19.15
N THR A 189 -13.91 20.76 -18.49
CA THR A 189 -14.49 21.92 -19.16
C THR A 189 -13.48 22.57 -20.12
N ASN A 190 -12.26 22.83 -19.64
CA ASN A 190 -11.21 23.39 -20.47
C ASN A 190 -10.84 22.47 -21.66
N PHE A 191 -10.81 21.16 -21.46
CA PHE A 191 -10.60 20.19 -22.54
C PHE A 191 -11.67 20.32 -23.64
N LYS A 192 -12.96 20.40 -23.26
CA LYS A 192 -14.06 20.57 -24.23
C LYS A 192 -13.96 21.89 -24.98
N ASP A 193 -13.64 22.98 -24.29
CA ASP A 193 -13.53 24.32 -24.91
C ASP A 193 -12.36 24.33 -25.91
N LYS A 194 -11.21 23.74 -25.58
CA LYS A 194 -10.07 23.62 -26.47
C LYS A 194 -10.38 22.74 -27.68
N LEU A 195 -11.06 21.62 -27.47
CA LEU A 195 -11.48 20.73 -28.55
C LEU A 195 -12.45 21.45 -29.50
N ALA A 196 -13.43 22.19 -28.98
CA ALA A 196 -14.37 22.98 -29.77
C ALA A 196 -13.71 24.10 -30.55
N SER A 197 -12.58 24.64 -30.06
CA SER A 197 -11.80 25.66 -30.76
C SER A 197 -10.82 25.10 -31.80
N GLY A 198 -10.71 23.79 -31.96
CA GLY A 198 -9.78 23.14 -32.90
C GLY A 198 -8.33 23.13 -32.43
N ASP A 199 -8.08 23.14 -31.11
CA ASP A 199 -6.74 23.02 -30.53
C ASP A 199 -6.16 21.64 -30.88
N LYS A 200 -5.01 21.63 -31.57
CA LYS A 200 -4.37 20.40 -32.07
C LYS A 200 -3.91 19.44 -30.96
N LYS A 201 -3.50 19.98 -29.82
CA LYS A 201 -3.12 19.18 -28.66
C LYS A 201 -4.35 18.52 -28.03
N ALA A 202 -5.47 19.26 -27.95
CA ALA A 202 -6.73 18.71 -27.47
C ALA A 202 -7.30 17.66 -28.42
N GLU A 203 -7.14 17.82 -29.75
CA GLU A 203 -7.49 16.78 -30.74
C GLU A 203 -6.68 15.50 -30.54
N ALA A 204 -5.36 15.62 -30.31
CA ALA A 204 -4.49 14.48 -30.04
C ALA A 204 -4.89 13.76 -28.74
N LEU A 205 -5.11 14.50 -27.65
CA LEU A 205 -5.59 13.97 -26.38
C LEU A 205 -6.95 13.29 -26.53
N ASN A 206 -7.84 13.82 -27.37
CA ASN A 206 -9.16 13.21 -27.65
C ASN A 206 -9.05 11.88 -28.41
N ASN A 207 -8.04 11.72 -29.26
CA ASN A 207 -7.79 10.44 -29.92
C ASN A 207 -7.35 9.36 -28.91
N GLU A 208 -6.47 9.70 -27.97
CA GLU A 208 -6.09 8.82 -26.86
C GLU A 208 -7.29 8.49 -25.96
N TYR A 209 -8.10 9.49 -25.62
CA TYR A 209 -9.34 9.31 -24.85
C TYR A 209 -10.33 8.38 -25.56
N SER A 210 -10.46 8.52 -26.89
CA SER A 210 -11.36 7.67 -27.67
C SER A 210 -10.88 6.21 -27.69
N ALA A 211 -9.58 5.98 -27.85
CA ALA A 211 -8.97 4.65 -27.76
C ALA A 211 -9.15 4.04 -26.36
N PHE A 212 -9.00 4.86 -25.30
CA PHE A 212 -9.26 4.42 -23.93
C PHE A 212 -10.71 3.96 -23.73
N LYS A 213 -11.69 4.75 -24.22
CA LYS A 213 -13.11 4.39 -24.14
C LYS A 213 -13.40 3.07 -24.85
N GLU A 214 -12.88 2.87 -26.04
CA GLU A 214 -13.07 1.63 -26.81
C GLU A 214 -12.49 0.43 -26.08
N LYS A 215 -11.24 0.52 -25.62
CA LYS A 215 -10.57 -0.54 -24.87
C LYS A 215 -11.31 -0.92 -23.59
N ASN A 216 -11.92 0.04 -22.90
CA ASN A 216 -12.49 -0.12 -21.55
C ASN A 216 -14.02 -0.17 -21.53
N ASP A 217 -14.70 -0.23 -22.68
CA ASP A 217 -16.17 -0.15 -22.78
C ASP A 217 -16.87 -1.23 -21.93
N TYR A 218 -16.26 -2.41 -21.80
CA TYR A 218 -16.80 -3.56 -21.05
C TYR A 218 -17.11 -3.28 -19.56
N TRP A 219 -16.47 -2.28 -18.97
CA TRP A 219 -16.73 -1.85 -17.59
C TRP A 219 -17.14 -0.38 -17.50
N LEU A 220 -16.52 0.50 -18.29
CA LEU A 220 -16.56 1.95 -18.15
C LEU A 220 -17.97 2.54 -18.33
N GLU A 221 -18.74 1.97 -19.24
CA GLU A 221 -20.14 2.40 -19.47
C GLU A 221 -21.01 2.09 -18.26
N LYS A 222 -21.03 0.84 -17.79
CA LYS A 222 -21.85 0.42 -16.66
C LYS A 222 -21.45 1.15 -15.37
N ASP A 223 -20.16 1.32 -15.11
CA ASP A 223 -19.67 2.04 -13.94
C ASP A 223 -20.06 3.52 -13.97
N SER A 224 -19.93 4.17 -15.14
CA SER A 224 -20.35 5.59 -15.30
C SER A 224 -21.84 5.77 -15.05
N VAL A 225 -22.68 4.83 -15.45
CA VAL A 225 -24.13 4.86 -15.20
C VAL A 225 -24.44 4.54 -13.75
N PHE A 226 -23.73 3.61 -13.12
CA PHE A 226 -23.84 3.37 -11.68
C PHE A 226 -23.66 4.65 -10.87
N ARG A 227 -22.69 5.52 -11.24
CA ARG A 227 -22.48 6.80 -10.55
C ARG A 227 -23.71 7.71 -10.63
N LEU A 228 -24.48 7.67 -11.72
CA LEU A 228 -25.75 8.41 -11.81
C LEU A 228 -26.82 7.86 -10.86
N PHE A 229 -26.91 6.54 -10.72
CA PHE A 229 -27.83 5.89 -9.75
C PHE A 229 -27.39 6.18 -8.32
N SER A 230 -26.09 6.07 -8.03
CA SER A 230 -25.52 6.44 -6.74
C SER A 230 -25.81 7.89 -6.34
N ASP A 231 -25.79 8.82 -7.30
CA ASP A 231 -26.20 10.22 -7.07
C ASP A 231 -27.69 10.36 -6.77
N ILE A 232 -28.56 9.56 -7.42
CA ILE A 232 -30.00 9.57 -7.19
C ILE A 232 -30.31 9.07 -5.77
N HIS A 233 -29.65 8.00 -5.34
CA HIS A 233 -29.88 7.37 -4.04
C HIS A 233 -29.03 7.95 -2.90
N GLY A 234 -28.03 8.80 -3.22
CA GLY A 234 -27.11 9.39 -2.24
C GLY A 234 -26.13 8.40 -1.61
N SER A 235 -26.05 7.17 -2.13
CA SER A 235 -25.21 6.08 -1.62
C SER A 235 -24.72 5.18 -2.75
N ASP A 236 -23.47 4.67 -2.61
CA ASP A 236 -22.93 3.61 -3.48
C ASP A 236 -23.44 2.21 -3.07
N ASP A 237 -23.92 2.06 -1.84
CA ASP A 237 -24.49 0.80 -1.34
C ASP A 237 -25.84 0.54 -1.98
N PHE A 238 -25.82 -0.15 -3.12
CA PHE A 238 -27.03 -0.43 -3.91
C PHE A 238 -27.96 -1.44 -3.23
N GLU A 239 -27.46 -2.28 -2.33
CA GLU A 239 -28.28 -3.24 -1.60
C GLU A 239 -29.28 -2.53 -0.67
N ASN A 240 -28.95 -1.33 -0.22
CA ASN A 240 -29.76 -0.48 0.64
C ASN A 240 -30.51 0.64 -0.10
N TRP A 241 -30.56 0.65 -1.45
CA TRP A 241 -31.40 1.59 -2.17
C TRP A 241 -32.89 1.23 -1.99
N ASP A 242 -33.74 2.23 -1.88
CA ASP A 242 -35.19 2.01 -1.69
C ASP A 242 -35.91 1.42 -2.93
N ASN A 243 -35.33 1.59 -4.12
CA ASN A 243 -35.93 1.16 -5.38
C ASN A 243 -35.43 -0.24 -5.81
N GLU A 244 -36.27 -1.24 -5.68
CA GLU A 244 -35.96 -2.63 -6.02
C GLU A 244 -35.65 -2.84 -7.51
N LEU A 245 -36.19 -2.00 -8.41
CA LEU A 245 -35.85 -2.04 -9.83
C LEU A 245 -34.40 -1.58 -10.03
N ASP A 246 -33.99 -0.47 -9.40
CA ASP A 246 -32.66 0.10 -9.51
C ASP A 246 -31.58 -0.84 -8.90
N LYS A 247 -31.87 -1.53 -7.77
CA LYS A 247 -30.99 -2.54 -7.18
C LYS A 247 -30.65 -3.67 -8.16
N ASN A 248 -31.68 -4.19 -8.84
CA ASN A 248 -31.58 -5.37 -9.70
C ASN A 248 -31.49 -5.03 -11.19
N LEU A 249 -31.19 -3.78 -11.53
CA LEU A 249 -31.37 -3.23 -12.86
C LEU A 249 -30.66 -4.03 -13.95
N ILE A 250 -29.35 -4.21 -13.79
CA ILE A 250 -28.51 -4.94 -14.78
C ILE A 250 -28.96 -6.39 -14.91
N SER A 251 -29.20 -7.08 -13.77
CA SER A 251 -29.70 -8.45 -13.79
C SER A 251 -31.02 -8.62 -14.53
N LYS A 252 -31.91 -7.63 -14.42
CA LYS A 252 -33.21 -7.63 -15.14
C LYS A 252 -33.03 -7.32 -16.62
N ILE A 253 -32.18 -6.36 -16.97
CA ILE A 253 -31.85 -6.05 -18.39
C ILE A 253 -31.28 -7.30 -19.07
N GLU A 254 -30.35 -8.00 -18.45
CA GLU A 254 -29.76 -9.23 -18.99
C GLU A 254 -30.76 -10.37 -19.19
N LYS A 255 -31.92 -10.33 -18.50
CA LYS A 255 -33.07 -11.25 -18.66
C LYS A 255 -34.12 -10.73 -19.63
N GLY A 256 -33.90 -9.59 -20.27
CA GLY A 256 -34.82 -9.02 -21.24
C GLY A 256 -35.98 -8.23 -20.63
N ASP A 257 -35.87 -7.76 -19.37
CA ASP A 257 -36.90 -6.92 -18.72
C ASP A 257 -36.96 -5.55 -19.38
N GLU A 258 -38.09 -5.26 -20.05
CA GLU A 258 -38.28 -3.99 -20.76
C GLU A 258 -38.35 -2.79 -19.81
N ALA A 259 -39.00 -2.92 -18.65
CA ALA A 259 -39.10 -1.85 -17.67
C ALA A 259 -37.73 -1.45 -17.12
N ALA A 260 -36.84 -2.42 -16.90
CA ALA A 260 -35.46 -2.17 -16.50
C ALA A 260 -34.68 -1.46 -17.61
N THR A 261 -34.83 -1.87 -18.87
CA THR A 261 -34.20 -1.21 -20.02
C THR A 261 -34.67 0.23 -20.17
N VAL A 262 -35.97 0.47 -20.05
CA VAL A 262 -36.54 1.84 -20.08
C VAL A 262 -35.99 2.66 -18.93
N ARG A 263 -35.94 2.16 -17.73
CA ARG A 263 -35.41 2.84 -16.54
C ARG A 263 -33.93 3.22 -16.71
N TYR A 264 -33.11 2.30 -17.20
CA TYR A 264 -31.70 2.54 -17.49
C TYR A 264 -31.52 3.70 -18.48
N ASN A 265 -32.27 3.67 -19.58
CA ASN A 265 -32.21 4.71 -20.60
C ASN A 265 -32.74 6.06 -20.10
N GLN A 266 -33.80 6.08 -19.30
CA GLN A 266 -34.33 7.30 -18.68
C GLN A 266 -33.26 8.01 -17.83
N VAL A 267 -32.51 7.26 -17.02
CA VAL A 267 -31.43 7.84 -16.20
C VAL A 267 -30.29 8.37 -17.05
N LYS A 268 -29.88 7.63 -18.09
CA LYS A 268 -28.82 8.05 -19.02
C LYS A 268 -29.16 9.29 -19.84
N THR A 269 -30.44 9.51 -20.16
CA THR A 269 -30.89 10.59 -21.06
C THR A 269 -31.46 11.81 -20.33
N ARG A 270 -31.50 11.76 -18.98
CA ARG A 270 -31.93 12.93 -18.20
C ARG A 270 -31.00 14.13 -18.45
N PRO A 271 -31.50 15.38 -18.29
CA PRO A 271 -30.69 16.59 -18.46
C PRO A 271 -29.39 16.52 -17.64
N GLY A 272 -28.26 16.80 -18.28
CA GLY A 272 -26.94 16.77 -17.66
C GLY A 272 -26.32 15.38 -17.45
N ALA A 273 -27.06 14.28 -17.68
CA ALA A 273 -26.54 12.93 -17.45
C ALA A 273 -25.40 12.57 -18.41
N LYS A 274 -25.58 12.88 -19.71
CA LYS A 274 -24.56 12.65 -20.74
C LYS A 274 -23.25 13.34 -20.37
N GLU A 275 -23.32 14.57 -19.93
CA GLU A 275 -22.12 15.34 -19.53
C GLU A 275 -21.42 14.73 -18.32
N LYS A 276 -22.17 14.30 -17.30
CA LYS A 276 -21.61 13.61 -16.13
C LYS A 276 -20.94 12.29 -16.49
N ILE A 277 -21.53 11.52 -17.40
CA ILE A 277 -20.94 10.28 -17.91
C ILE A 277 -19.63 10.57 -18.64
N ASP A 278 -19.63 11.52 -19.56
CA ASP A 278 -18.45 11.87 -20.35
C ASP A 278 -17.35 12.46 -19.46
N GLU A 279 -17.68 13.32 -18.50
CA GLU A 279 -16.74 13.83 -17.50
C GLU A 279 -16.12 12.71 -16.69
N TYR A 280 -16.92 11.80 -16.16
CA TYR A 280 -16.43 10.64 -15.40
C TYR A 280 -15.45 9.78 -16.22
N LYS A 281 -15.82 9.45 -17.47
CA LYS A 281 -14.97 8.67 -18.38
C LYS A 281 -13.66 9.39 -18.69
N PHE A 282 -13.73 10.72 -18.86
CA PHE A 282 -12.53 11.52 -19.12
C PHE A 282 -11.59 11.56 -17.91
N ILE A 283 -12.13 11.69 -16.69
CA ILE A 283 -11.33 11.63 -15.46
C ILE A 283 -10.65 10.27 -15.35
N GLN A 284 -11.36 9.16 -15.58
CA GLN A 284 -10.77 7.82 -15.56
C GLN A 284 -9.68 7.62 -16.62
N PHE A 285 -9.83 8.26 -17.78
CA PHE A 285 -8.78 8.30 -18.80
C PHE A 285 -7.53 9.03 -18.30
N LEU A 286 -7.68 10.19 -17.66
CA LEU A 286 -6.54 10.96 -17.16
C LEU A 286 -5.74 10.17 -16.11
N VAL A 287 -6.41 9.50 -15.17
CA VAL A 287 -5.75 8.67 -14.16
C VAL A 287 -5.02 7.48 -14.78
N ASP A 288 -5.65 6.81 -15.74
CA ASP A 288 -5.08 5.66 -16.46
C ASP A 288 -3.84 6.07 -17.27
N LYS A 289 -3.89 7.23 -17.94
CA LYS A 289 -2.75 7.79 -18.69
C LYS A 289 -1.58 8.09 -17.76
N GLU A 290 -1.83 8.77 -16.66
CA GLU A 290 -0.80 9.15 -15.69
C GLU A 290 -0.16 7.93 -15.01
N GLU A 291 -0.96 6.93 -14.61
CA GLU A 291 -0.46 5.68 -14.04
C GLU A 291 0.50 4.94 -14.99
N LYS A 292 0.16 4.90 -16.29
CA LYS A 292 1.00 4.28 -17.30
C LYS A 292 2.29 5.05 -17.59
N GLU A 293 2.21 6.37 -17.60
CA GLU A 293 3.40 7.23 -17.73
C GLU A 293 4.35 7.03 -16.54
N ASP A 294 3.80 7.00 -15.34
CA ASP A 294 4.57 6.77 -14.12
C ASP A 294 5.23 5.38 -14.12
N LYS A 295 4.51 4.34 -14.58
CA LYS A 295 5.08 2.99 -14.76
C LYS A 295 6.26 2.99 -15.75
N ALA A 296 6.16 3.74 -16.84
CA ALA A 296 7.25 3.85 -17.81
C ALA A 296 8.49 4.53 -17.19
N ILE A 297 8.30 5.59 -16.42
CA ILE A 297 9.38 6.29 -15.71
C ILE A 297 10.07 5.36 -14.70
N ARG A 298 9.30 4.60 -13.91
CA ARG A 298 9.86 3.66 -12.91
C ARG A 298 10.69 2.55 -13.53
N LYS A 299 10.32 2.09 -14.70
CA LYS A 299 11.09 1.08 -15.44
C LYS A 299 12.53 1.53 -15.71
N ASP A 300 12.71 2.80 -16.07
CA ASP A 300 14.02 3.38 -16.30
C ASP A 300 14.80 3.61 -15.00
N ASP A 301 14.11 3.95 -13.92
CA ASP A 301 14.70 4.17 -12.60
C ASP A 301 15.02 2.85 -11.83
N GLY A 302 14.54 1.69 -12.31
CA GLY A 302 14.79 0.38 -11.69
C GLY A 302 14.05 0.14 -10.37
N MET A 303 13.08 0.99 -10.01
CA MET A 303 12.16 0.78 -8.88
C MET A 303 10.90 0.08 -9.36
N LYS A 304 10.41 -0.91 -8.59
CA LYS A 304 9.18 -1.64 -8.91
C LYS A 304 8.07 -1.26 -7.95
N TYR A 305 6.86 -1.12 -8.47
CA TYR A 305 5.66 -1.12 -7.63
C TYR A 305 5.01 -2.50 -7.64
N ILE A 306 4.66 -2.96 -6.44
CA ILE A 306 3.88 -4.18 -6.21
C ILE A 306 2.46 -3.71 -5.90
N GLY A 307 1.54 -3.92 -6.83
CA GLY A 307 0.12 -3.60 -6.65
C GLY A 307 -0.56 -4.62 -5.74
N ASP A 308 -1.72 -4.26 -5.21
CA ASP A 308 -2.49 -5.15 -4.36
C ASP A 308 -3.72 -5.68 -5.11
N LEU A 309 -3.76 -6.98 -5.36
CA LEU A 309 -4.93 -7.68 -5.90
C LEU A 309 -5.87 -8.03 -4.75
N LEU A 310 -6.78 -7.10 -4.45
CA LEU A 310 -7.76 -7.29 -3.38
C LEU A 310 -8.69 -8.48 -3.66
N VAL A 311 -9.15 -9.16 -2.61
CA VAL A 311 -10.20 -10.20 -2.73
C VAL A 311 -11.53 -9.54 -3.11
N GLY A 312 -11.79 -8.34 -2.60
CA GLY A 312 -13.05 -7.63 -2.68
C GLY A 312 -13.46 -7.16 -4.06
N TYR A 313 -14.70 -6.69 -4.12
CA TYR A 313 -15.34 -6.02 -5.24
C TYR A 313 -16.11 -4.82 -4.68
N SER A 314 -16.12 -3.70 -5.40
CA SER A 314 -16.94 -2.55 -5.01
C SER A 314 -18.41 -2.79 -5.32
N TYR A 315 -19.28 -1.99 -4.72
CA TYR A 315 -20.71 -2.00 -5.07
C TYR A 315 -20.97 -1.73 -6.55
N ALA A 316 -20.14 -0.91 -7.21
CA ALA A 316 -20.26 -0.67 -8.65
C ALA A 316 -19.94 -1.94 -9.46
N ASP A 317 -18.89 -2.68 -9.06
CA ASP A 317 -18.50 -3.91 -9.73
C ASP A 317 -19.57 -5.01 -9.58
N GLU A 318 -20.16 -5.13 -8.40
CA GLU A 318 -21.25 -6.09 -8.14
C GLU A 318 -22.52 -5.74 -8.94
N TRP A 319 -22.95 -4.49 -8.86
CA TRP A 319 -24.14 -4.02 -9.58
C TRP A 319 -24.00 -4.19 -11.10
N ALA A 320 -22.80 -3.93 -11.63
CA ALA A 320 -22.52 -4.04 -13.05
C ALA A 320 -22.40 -5.48 -13.56
N ASN A 321 -22.12 -6.45 -12.68
CA ASN A 321 -21.83 -7.84 -13.03
C ASN A 321 -22.63 -8.86 -12.18
N PRO A 322 -23.95 -8.74 -12.05
CA PRO A 322 -24.74 -9.50 -11.08
C PRO A 322 -24.69 -11.03 -11.28
N ASN A 323 -24.44 -11.52 -12.51
CA ASN A 323 -24.36 -12.94 -12.81
C ASN A 323 -22.99 -13.55 -12.49
N ALA A 324 -22.00 -12.70 -12.16
CA ALA A 324 -20.67 -13.16 -11.77
C ALA A 324 -20.60 -13.56 -10.29
N PHE A 325 -21.61 -13.25 -9.49
CA PHE A 325 -21.58 -13.42 -8.04
C PHE A 325 -22.69 -14.35 -7.55
N LEU A 326 -22.43 -15.03 -6.43
CA LEU A 326 -23.44 -15.76 -5.68
C LEU A 326 -24.37 -14.78 -4.97
N LYS A 327 -25.67 -15.07 -5.01
CA LYS A 327 -26.63 -14.32 -4.19
C LYS A 327 -26.59 -14.80 -2.74
N ASP A 328 -26.76 -13.86 -1.79
CA ASP A 328 -26.83 -14.12 -0.35
C ASP A 328 -25.57 -14.78 0.24
N TRP A 329 -24.45 -14.79 -0.48
CA TRP A 329 -23.19 -15.29 0.04
C TRP A 329 -22.12 -14.20 0.00
N ARG A 330 -21.41 -14.07 1.15
CA ARG A 330 -20.35 -13.10 1.33
C ARG A 330 -19.07 -13.77 1.81
N VAL A 331 -17.93 -13.21 1.47
CA VAL A 331 -16.61 -13.63 1.96
C VAL A 331 -16.37 -13.04 3.34
N GLY A 332 -15.77 -13.83 4.20
CA GLY A 332 -15.27 -13.45 5.50
C GLY A 332 -13.97 -14.16 5.83
N CYS A 333 -13.59 -14.14 7.09
CA CYS A 333 -12.45 -14.88 7.61
C CYS A 333 -12.89 -15.74 8.80
N PRO A 334 -12.43 -17.00 8.89
CA PRO A 334 -12.71 -17.82 10.06
C PRO A 334 -12.13 -17.20 11.34
N ASP A 335 -12.64 -17.63 12.50
CA ASP A 335 -12.11 -17.18 13.79
C ASP A 335 -10.63 -17.53 13.91
N GLY A 336 -9.80 -16.51 14.11
CA GLY A 336 -8.35 -16.66 14.29
C GLY A 336 -7.91 -17.14 15.69
N GLY A 337 -8.83 -17.68 16.49
CA GLY A 337 -8.53 -18.27 17.80
C GLY A 337 -8.31 -17.24 18.94
N LYS A 338 -8.60 -15.97 18.72
CA LYS A 338 -8.50 -14.90 19.72
C LYS A 338 -9.83 -14.55 20.41
N ASN A 339 -10.81 -15.42 20.38
CA ASN A 339 -12.18 -15.21 20.93
C ASN A 339 -12.97 -14.04 20.30
N ASN A 340 -12.58 -13.56 19.12
CA ASN A 340 -13.22 -12.43 18.46
C ASN A 340 -14.34 -12.86 17.49
N GLY A 341 -14.57 -14.15 17.30
CA GLY A 341 -15.48 -14.69 16.30
C GLY A 341 -14.96 -14.52 14.87
N PRO A 342 -15.74 -14.95 13.86
CA PRO A 342 -15.39 -14.78 12.45
C PRO A 342 -15.49 -13.29 12.06
N GLN A 343 -14.65 -12.88 11.12
CA GLN A 343 -14.77 -11.56 10.51
C GLN A 343 -15.75 -11.63 9.33
N LEU A 344 -16.73 -10.74 9.30
CA LEU A 344 -17.73 -10.62 8.23
C LEU A 344 -17.35 -9.41 7.37
N TRP A 345 -16.77 -9.66 6.19
CA TRP A 345 -16.22 -8.58 5.36
C TRP A 345 -17.23 -7.96 4.38
N ASN A 346 -18.40 -8.57 4.22
CA ASN A 346 -19.44 -8.17 3.27
C ASN A 346 -18.97 -8.09 1.80
N ILE A 347 -18.04 -8.93 1.41
CA ILE A 347 -17.46 -9.01 0.06
C ILE A 347 -18.21 -10.05 -0.77
N ALA A 348 -18.54 -9.74 -2.03
CA ALA A 348 -19.21 -10.65 -2.94
C ALA A 348 -18.37 -11.90 -3.26
N VAL A 349 -19.02 -13.05 -3.31
CA VAL A 349 -18.41 -14.34 -3.68
C VAL A 349 -18.60 -14.57 -5.17
N LEU A 350 -17.53 -14.85 -5.92
CA LEU A 350 -17.67 -15.28 -7.32
C LEU A 350 -18.51 -16.55 -7.44
N ASN A 351 -19.34 -16.61 -8.46
CA ASN A 351 -20.18 -17.77 -8.70
C ASN A 351 -19.38 -18.92 -9.33
N PRO A 352 -19.15 -20.05 -8.64
CA PRO A 352 -18.38 -21.17 -9.17
C PRO A 352 -18.94 -21.74 -10.49
N LYS A 353 -20.25 -21.68 -10.66
CA LYS A 353 -20.94 -22.22 -11.85
C LYS A 353 -20.67 -21.43 -13.12
N THR A 354 -20.22 -20.18 -12.99
CA THR A 354 -19.91 -19.28 -14.11
C THR A 354 -18.42 -18.93 -14.23
N LEU A 355 -17.57 -19.64 -13.49
CA LEU A 355 -16.11 -19.51 -13.63
C LEU A 355 -15.62 -20.06 -14.96
N PHE A 356 -16.09 -21.24 -15.33
CA PHE A 356 -15.72 -21.92 -16.57
C PHE A 356 -16.98 -22.42 -17.30
N ASN A 357 -16.97 -22.34 -18.62
CA ASN A 357 -17.97 -22.94 -19.49
C ASN A 357 -17.72 -24.46 -19.63
N GLU A 358 -18.66 -25.21 -20.22
CA GLU A 358 -18.54 -26.65 -20.43
C GLU A 358 -17.32 -27.04 -21.28
N ASP A 359 -16.91 -26.17 -22.23
CA ASP A 359 -15.75 -26.37 -23.08
C ASP A 359 -14.41 -26.00 -22.36
N GLY A 360 -14.47 -25.59 -21.09
CA GLY A 360 -13.32 -25.19 -20.30
C GLY A 360 -12.85 -23.73 -20.52
N SER A 361 -13.48 -22.97 -21.41
CA SER A 361 -13.23 -21.53 -21.57
C SER A 361 -13.75 -20.74 -20.36
N LEU A 362 -13.29 -19.48 -20.22
CA LEU A 362 -13.73 -18.63 -19.10
C LEU A 362 -15.20 -18.22 -19.26
N GLY A 363 -16.00 -18.52 -18.25
CA GLY A 363 -17.35 -18.00 -18.07
C GLY A 363 -17.35 -16.56 -17.55
N THR A 364 -18.52 -16.07 -17.16
CA THR A 364 -18.68 -14.65 -16.71
C THR A 364 -17.82 -14.30 -15.51
N SER A 365 -17.83 -15.14 -14.46
CA SER A 365 -16.99 -14.90 -13.26
C SER A 365 -15.51 -15.03 -13.56
N GLY A 366 -15.12 -15.99 -14.40
CA GLY A 366 -13.74 -16.21 -14.81
C GLY A 366 -13.19 -15.03 -15.62
N LYS A 367 -13.98 -14.50 -16.54
CA LYS A 367 -13.62 -13.28 -17.33
C LYS A 367 -13.50 -12.05 -16.44
N LEU A 368 -14.45 -11.87 -15.50
CA LEU A 368 -14.40 -10.75 -14.56
C LEU A 368 -13.11 -10.80 -13.73
N LEU A 369 -12.75 -11.98 -13.20
CA LEU A 369 -11.53 -12.15 -12.42
C LEU A 369 -10.25 -11.92 -13.28
N LYS A 370 -10.20 -12.47 -14.50
CA LYS A 370 -9.07 -12.24 -15.40
C LYS A 370 -8.90 -10.73 -15.67
N ASN A 371 -9.96 -10.04 -16.02
CA ASN A 371 -9.95 -8.60 -16.29
C ASN A 371 -9.50 -7.79 -15.05
N LYS A 372 -9.90 -8.21 -13.85
CA LYS A 372 -9.45 -7.63 -12.57
C LYS A 372 -7.94 -7.74 -12.42
N ILE A 373 -7.38 -8.93 -12.65
CA ILE A 373 -5.93 -9.18 -12.56
C ILE A 373 -5.19 -8.31 -13.58
N GLU A 374 -5.62 -8.32 -14.85
CA GLU A 374 -5.04 -7.53 -15.93
C GLU A 374 -5.07 -6.03 -15.60
N ARG A 375 -6.21 -5.55 -15.08
CA ARG A 375 -6.37 -4.14 -14.72
C ARG A 375 -5.46 -3.72 -13.56
N THR A 376 -5.24 -4.61 -12.59
CA THR A 376 -4.27 -4.37 -11.52
C THR A 376 -2.85 -4.27 -12.07
N LEU A 377 -2.49 -5.15 -13.03
CA LEU A 377 -1.17 -5.20 -13.64
C LEU A 377 -0.87 -4.03 -14.61
N ASP A 378 -1.88 -3.33 -15.11
CA ASP A 378 -1.68 -2.19 -16.01
C ASP A 378 -0.72 -1.13 -15.42
N GLY A 379 -0.82 -0.84 -14.12
CA GLY A 379 -0.09 0.24 -13.45
C GLY A 379 1.14 -0.18 -12.65
N VAL A 380 1.42 -1.49 -12.51
CA VAL A 380 2.46 -2.01 -11.62
C VAL A 380 3.32 -3.07 -12.27
N GLU A 381 4.49 -3.36 -11.69
CA GLU A 381 5.44 -4.33 -12.23
C GLU A 381 5.26 -5.73 -11.61
N ASN A 382 4.61 -5.81 -10.44
CA ASN A 382 4.31 -7.07 -9.75
C ASN A 382 3.05 -6.91 -8.90
N ILE A 383 2.54 -7.98 -8.30
CA ILE A 383 1.38 -7.93 -7.41
C ILE A 383 1.60 -8.66 -6.08
N ARG A 384 0.90 -8.19 -5.05
CA ARG A 384 0.53 -8.94 -3.85
C ARG A 384 -0.91 -9.44 -4.05
N VAL A 385 -1.14 -10.71 -3.78
CA VAL A 385 -2.48 -11.29 -3.73
C VAL A 385 -2.95 -11.27 -2.29
N ASP A 386 -3.92 -10.41 -2.02
CA ASP A 386 -4.57 -10.27 -0.72
C ASP A 386 -5.34 -11.55 -0.39
N ASN A 387 -5.23 -12.05 0.83
CA ASN A 387 -5.92 -13.24 1.31
C ASN A 387 -6.07 -14.32 0.23
N VAL A 388 -4.96 -14.92 -0.19
CA VAL A 388 -4.95 -15.89 -1.32
C VAL A 388 -5.92 -17.06 -1.14
N MET A 389 -6.32 -17.39 0.08
CA MET A 389 -7.37 -18.36 0.37
C MET A 389 -8.70 -17.97 -0.31
N GLY A 390 -8.97 -16.68 -0.44
CA GLY A 390 -10.15 -16.15 -1.14
C GLY A 390 -10.22 -16.50 -2.64
N LEU A 391 -9.09 -16.88 -3.26
CA LEU A 391 -9.02 -17.33 -4.64
C LEU A 391 -8.95 -18.86 -4.81
N VAL A 392 -8.87 -19.62 -3.72
CA VAL A 392 -8.75 -21.09 -3.76
C VAL A 392 -9.94 -21.76 -3.09
N ASP A 393 -10.24 -21.37 -1.86
CA ASP A 393 -11.35 -21.92 -1.08
C ASP A 393 -11.81 -20.89 -0.04
N PRO A 394 -12.55 -19.86 -0.45
CA PRO A 394 -12.93 -18.76 0.43
C PRO A 394 -13.77 -19.24 1.61
N TYR A 395 -13.56 -18.63 2.77
CA TYR A 395 -14.50 -18.75 3.88
C TYR A 395 -15.70 -17.86 3.61
N ILE A 396 -16.88 -18.43 3.54
CA ILE A 396 -18.11 -17.73 3.14
C ILE A 396 -19.20 -17.86 4.18
N TYR A 397 -20.12 -16.90 4.17
CA TYR A 397 -21.28 -16.88 5.04
C TYR A 397 -22.51 -16.33 4.31
N LYS A 398 -23.74 -16.68 4.82
CA LYS A 398 -24.99 -16.12 4.31
C LYS A 398 -25.24 -14.73 4.89
N SER A 399 -25.39 -13.73 4.04
CA SER A 399 -25.69 -12.36 4.49
C SER A 399 -27.06 -12.26 5.17
N SER A 400 -28.05 -13.00 4.68
CA SER A 400 -29.41 -13.08 5.28
C SER A 400 -29.46 -13.71 6.68
N ALA A 401 -28.42 -14.44 7.09
CA ALA A 401 -28.33 -15.10 8.40
C ALA A 401 -27.59 -14.28 9.46
N VAL A 402 -27.01 -13.13 9.09
CA VAL A 402 -26.34 -12.23 10.03
C VAL A 402 -27.40 -11.55 10.92
N GLN A 403 -27.22 -11.67 12.24
CA GLN A 403 -28.10 -11.07 13.21
C GLN A 403 -27.84 -9.58 13.39
N GLU A 404 -28.76 -8.82 14.02
CA GLU A 404 -28.60 -7.39 14.28
C GLU A 404 -27.36 -7.03 15.11
N ASP A 405 -26.91 -7.95 15.97
CA ASP A 405 -25.69 -7.80 16.76
C ASP A 405 -24.40 -8.17 16.01
N GLY A 406 -24.52 -8.51 14.72
CA GLY A 406 -23.39 -8.92 13.88
C GLY A 406 -22.99 -10.39 14.07
N SER A 407 -23.68 -11.16 14.90
CA SER A 407 -23.39 -12.59 15.06
C SER A 407 -23.95 -13.44 13.92
N ILE A 408 -23.37 -14.62 13.71
CA ILE A 408 -23.82 -15.58 12.70
C ILE A 408 -23.68 -17.03 13.21
N SER A 409 -24.67 -17.85 12.91
CA SER A 409 -24.66 -19.26 13.27
C SER A 409 -23.52 -20.02 12.56
N TYR A 410 -22.95 -21.01 13.24
CA TYR A 410 -21.94 -21.89 12.66
C TYR A 410 -22.43 -22.62 11.39
N ASN A 411 -23.72 -22.93 11.31
CA ASN A 411 -24.31 -23.64 10.16
C ASN A 411 -24.45 -22.76 8.91
N ASP A 412 -24.37 -21.45 9.04
CA ASP A 412 -24.55 -20.48 7.97
C ASP A 412 -23.23 -19.90 7.45
N ARG A 413 -22.10 -20.50 7.85
CA ARG A 413 -20.74 -20.11 7.46
C ARG A 413 -19.81 -21.31 7.37
N ASN A 414 -18.96 -21.37 6.35
CA ASN A 414 -17.93 -22.41 6.20
C ASN A 414 -16.98 -22.07 5.04
N PHE A 415 -15.92 -22.85 4.86
CA PHE A 415 -15.20 -22.86 3.59
C PHE A 415 -16.13 -23.30 2.45
N LEU A 416 -15.96 -22.70 1.28
CA LEU A 416 -16.81 -22.95 0.11
C LEU A 416 -16.89 -24.45 -0.22
N SER A 417 -15.77 -25.15 -0.14
CA SER A 417 -15.67 -26.59 -0.40
C SER A 417 -16.59 -27.46 0.46
N TYR A 418 -16.93 -27.02 1.67
CA TYR A 418 -17.82 -27.74 2.57
C TYR A 418 -19.29 -27.38 2.43
N THR A 419 -19.63 -26.39 1.59
CA THR A 419 -21.03 -25.94 1.45
C THR A 419 -21.82 -26.68 0.39
N GLY A 420 -21.17 -27.45 -0.48
CA GLY A 420 -21.79 -28.10 -1.64
C GLY A 420 -22.19 -27.14 -2.77
N ILE A 421 -21.83 -25.88 -2.71
CA ILE A 421 -22.15 -24.87 -3.73
C ILE A 421 -21.29 -25.07 -5.00
N ASP A 422 -20.07 -25.59 -4.84
CA ASP A 422 -19.12 -25.88 -5.93
C ASP A 422 -18.82 -27.37 -6.07
N PRO A 423 -19.82 -28.20 -6.52
CA PRO A 423 -19.63 -29.63 -6.62
C PRO A 423 -18.64 -30.06 -7.72
N GLN A 424 -18.26 -29.15 -8.60
CA GLN A 424 -17.29 -29.36 -9.68
C GLN A 424 -15.87 -28.89 -9.32
N HIS A 425 -15.65 -28.39 -8.12
CA HIS A 425 -14.38 -27.86 -7.65
C HIS A 425 -13.78 -26.82 -8.63
N ASN A 426 -14.62 -25.91 -9.10
CA ASN A 426 -14.19 -24.87 -10.03
C ASN A 426 -13.36 -23.76 -9.35
N TYR A 427 -13.66 -23.44 -8.07
CA TYR A 427 -12.94 -22.43 -7.35
C TYR A 427 -11.45 -22.77 -7.16
N PRO A 428 -11.06 -23.97 -6.73
CA PRO A 428 -9.65 -24.37 -6.65
C PRO A 428 -8.88 -24.26 -7.98
N LYS A 429 -9.59 -24.35 -9.12
CA LYS A 429 -8.98 -24.23 -10.46
C LYS A 429 -8.60 -22.79 -10.82
N ILE A 430 -9.15 -21.76 -10.14
CA ILE A 430 -8.86 -20.35 -10.40
C ILE A 430 -7.34 -20.10 -10.42
N PHE A 431 -6.64 -20.64 -9.44
CA PHE A 431 -5.24 -20.42 -9.24
C PHE A 431 -4.41 -20.82 -10.47
N HIS A 432 -4.55 -22.05 -10.93
CA HIS A 432 -3.78 -22.60 -12.04
C HIS A 432 -4.37 -22.33 -13.43
N LYS A 433 -5.65 -21.97 -13.54
CA LYS A 433 -6.30 -21.72 -14.84
C LYS A 433 -6.54 -20.25 -15.16
N ILE A 434 -6.53 -19.38 -14.17
CA ILE A 434 -6.76 -17.93 -14.37
C ILE A 434 -5.55 -17.13 -13.89
N LEU A 435 -5.20 -17.20 -12.58
CA LEU A 435 -4.18 -16.33 -12.01
C LEU A 435 -2.80 -16.58 -12.64
N ILE A 436 -2.29 -17.81 -12.56
CA ILE A 436 -0.95 -18.14 -13.05
C ILE A 436 -0.78 -17.90 -14.56
N PRO A 437 -1.72 -18.31 -15.43
CA PRO A 437 -1.63 -17.99 -16.85
C PRO A 437 -1.64 -16.49 -17.13
N THR A 438 -2.49 -15.71 -16.44
CA THR A 438 -2.54 -14.27 -16.64
C THR A 438 -1.22 -13.59 -16.21
N LEU A 439 -0.62 -14.01 -15.09
CA LEU A 439 0.70 -13.52 -14.68
C LEU A 439 1.77 -13.79 -15.76
N LYS A 440 1.79 -15.02 -16.30
CA LYS A 440 2.74 -15.42 -17.35
C LYS A 440 2.52 -14.63 -18.66
N GLU A 441 1.25 -14.36 -19.05
CA GLU A 441 0.91 -13.48 -20.18
C GLU A 441 1.47 -12.07 -20.02
N HIS A 442 1.56 -11.58 -18.79
CA HIS A 442 2.17 -10.29 -18.43
C HIS A 442 3.68 -10.37 -18.11
N HIS A 443 4.33 -11.48 -18.42
CA HIS A 443 5.77 -11.71 -18.17
C HIS A 443 6.17 -11.63 -16.68
N ILE A 444 5.24 -11.87 -15.77
CA ILE A 444 5.51 -11.95 -14.34
C ILE A 444 5.79 -13.40 -13.97
N ASN A 445 6.93 -13.62 -13.31
CA ASN A 445 7.22 -14.93 -12.73
C ASN A 445 6.35 -15.13 -11.48
N PRO A 446 5.50 -16.18 -11.44
CA PRO A 446 4.67 -16.43 -10.26
C PRO A 446 5.44 -16.58 -8.95
N LYS A 447 6.74 -16.95 -9.01
CA LYS A 447 7.60 -17.07 -7.82
C LYS A 447 7.96 -15.71 -7.20
N ASP A 448 7.84 -14.62 -7.94
CA ASP A 448 8.12 -13.27 -7.47
C ASP A 448 6.86 -12.58 -6.91
N VAL A 449 5.69 -13.20 -7.05
CA VAL A 449 4.41 -12.69 -6.54
C VAL A 449 4.33 -12.87 -5.03
N VAL A 450 3.84 -11.85 -4.35
CA VAL A 450 3.59 -11.89 -2.91
C VAL A 450 2.20 -12.47 -2.66
N PHE A 451 2.10 -13.60 -1.97
CA PHE A 451 0.83 -14.20 -1.58
C PHE A 451 0.62 -14.09 -0.07
N GLU A 452 -0.46 -13.44 0.34
CA GLU A 452 -0.78 -13.35 1.75
C GLU A 452 -1.40 -14.65 2.26
N ASP A 453 -0.67 -15.32 3.16
CA ASP A 453 -1.14 -16.51 3.87
C ASP A 453 -1.31 -16.17 5.36
N LEU A 454 -2.55 -16.10 5.80
CA LEU A 454 -2.93 -15.77 7.18
C LEU A 454 -3.01 -16.99 8.10
N GLY A 455 -2.67 -18.20 7.59
CA GLY A 455 -2.60 -19.42 8.39
C GLY A 455 -3.93 -20.13 8.65
N ALA A 456 -5.09 -19.54 8.35
CA ALA A 456 -6.39 -20.19 8.42
C ALA A 456 -6.69 -20.91 7.10
N GLN A 457 -6.34 -22.18 6.99
CA GLN A 457 -6.26 -22.89 5.72
C GLN A 457 -7.17 -24.13 5.71
N SER A 458 -7.91 -24.32 4.61
CA SER A 458 -8.63 -25.55 4.33
C SER A 458 -7.68 -26.63 3.76
N PRO A 459 -8.05 -27.93 3.81
CA PRO A 459 -7.29 -28.99 3.16
C PRO A 459 -7.10 -28.77 1.66
N ILE A 460 -8.11 -28.23 0.96
CA ILE A 460 -8.04 -27.91 -0.47
C ILE A 460 -7.02 -26.80 -0.71
N PHE A 461 -6.97 -25.78 0.14
CA PHE A 461 -5.97 -24.74 0.04
C PHE A 461 -4.54 -25.32 0.15
N GLN A 462 -4.31 -26.21 1.13
CA GLN A 462 -3.02 -26.86 1.28
C GLN A 462 -2.63 -27.68 0.03
N GLU A 463 -3.58 -28.42 -0.54
CA GLU A 463 -3.35 -29.24 -1.74
C GLU A 463 -3.01 -28.36 -2.95
N VAL A 464 -3.78 -27.30 -3.18
CA VAL A 464 -3.63 -26.41 -4.35
C VAL A 464 -2.42 -25.52 -4.23
N PHE A 465 -2.34 -24.77 -3.14
CA PHE A 465 -1.33 -23.70 -2.99
C PHE A 465 0.06 -24.24 -2.66
N TYR A 466 0.16 -25.11 -1.67
CA TYR A 466 1.45 -25.68 -1.25
C TYR A 466 1.78 -27.00 -1.93
N GLY A 467 0.78 -27.81 -2.24
CA GLY A 467 0.94 -29.10 -2.90
C GLY A 467 1.06 -29.01 -4.42
N GLY A 468 0.62 -27.89 -5.02
CA GLY A 468 0.59 -27.73 -6.48
C GLY A 468 -0.30 -28.77 -7.17
N LYS A 469 -1.42 -29.18 -6.54
CA LYS A 469 -2.33 -30.20 -7.08
C LYS A 469 -3.75 -29.66 -7.20
N VAL A 470 -4.39 -29.93 -8.32
CA VAL A 470 -5.81 -29.64 -8.54
C VAL A 470 -6.43 -30.82 -9.32
N ASP A 471 -7.48 -31.43 -8.79
CA ASP A 471 -8.19 -32.58 -9.42
C ASP A 471 -7.20 -33.70 -9.84
N GLY A 472 -6.20 -33.98 -9.03
CA GLY A 472 -5.19 -35.00 -9.32
C GLY A 472 -4.08 -34.60 -10.32
N LYS A 473 -4.19 -33.44 -10.96
CA LYS A 473 -3.15 -32.89 -11.81
C LYS A 473 -2.10 -32.16 -10.97
N VAL A 474 -0.83 -32.43 -11.24
CA VAL A 474 0.30 -31.84 -10.52
C VAL A 474 0.91 -30.70 -11.31
N TYR A 475 1.19 -29.57 -10.62
CA TYR A 475 1.80 -28.35 -11.14
C TYR A 475 3.08 -28.05 -10.32
N GLU A 476 4.07 -28.93 -10.41
CA GLU A 476 5.28 -28.91 -9.53
C GLU A 476 6.07 -27.60 -9.60
N ASP A 477 6.14 -26.97 -10.77
CA ASP A 477 6.90 -25.73 -10.98
C ASP A 477 6.17 -24.47 -10.44
N GLU A 478 4.95 -24.63 -9.96
CA GLU A 478 4.09 -23.52 -9.52
C GLU A 478 3.86 -23.51 -8.00
N LYS A 479 4.77 -24.12 -7.23
CA LYS A 479 4.74 -24.00 -5.76
C LYS A 479 5.02 -22.57 -5.34
N MET A 480 4.09 -22.00 -4.59
CA MET A 480 4.01 -20.56 -4.37
C MET A 480 4.76 -20.07 -3.14
N GLN A 481 5.13 -18.80 -3.19
CA GLN A 481 5.70 -18.07 -2.08
C GLN A 481 4.57 -17.43 -1.28
N GLY A 482 4.44 -17.72 0.02
CA GLY A 482 3.52 -17.03 0.91
C GLY A 482 4.23 -15.91 1.68
N ILE A 483 3.51 -14.86 2.05
CA ILE A 483 3.97 -13.95 3.09
C ILE A 483 4.02 -14.73 4.40
N MET A 484 5.19 -14.77 5.03
CA MET A 484 5.32 -15.37 6.33
C MET A 484 5.04 -14.37 7.44
N TYR A 485 4.06 -14.69 8.28
CA TYR A 485 3.84 -13.93 9.50
C TYR A 485 4.94 -14.25 10.51
N SER A 486 5.83 -13.29 10.74
CA SER A 486 7.07 -13.53 11.45
C SER A 486 7.20 -12.83 12.80
N LYS A 487 6.15 -12.15 13.30
CA LYS A 487 6.18 -11.38 14.57
C LYS A 487 6.79 -12.16 15.74
N GLY A 488 6.49 -13.44 15.86
CA GLY A 488 7.01 -14.28 16.92
C GLY A 488 7.90 -15.41 16.43
N ASN A 489 8.12 -15.53 15.14
CA ASN A 489 8.86 -16.65 14.57
C ASN A 489 10.37 -16.37 14.55
N LYS A 490 11.16 -17.44 14.69
CA LYS A 490 12.58 -17.42 14.39
C LYS A 490 12.77 -17.39 12.87
N MET A 491 13.65 -16.52 12.37
CA MET A 491 14.02 -16.52 10.95
C MET A 491 14.94 -17.69 10.61
N GLU A 492 15.68 -18.19 11.59
CA GLU A 492 16.49 -19.38 11.43
C GLU A 492 15.63 -20.60 11.05
N GLY A 493 16.01 -21.27 9.97
CA GLY A 493 15.31 -22.47 9.50
C GLY A 493 14.09 -22.22 8.64
N ILE A 494 13.78 -20.99 8.29
CA ILE A 494 12.80 -20.69 7.26
C ILE A 494 13.28 -21.30 5.94
N LYS A 495 12.51 -22.26 5.44
CA LYS A 495 12.84 -22.97 4.19
C LYS A 495 11.94 -22.50 3.06
N GLY A 496 12.55 -22.35 1.90
CA GLY A 496 11.86 -22.03 0.66
C GLY A 496 11.68 -20.54 0.41
N PRO A 497 11.19 -20.20 -0.77
CA PRO A 497 10.99 -18.83 -1.19
C PRO A 497 9.77 -18.24 -0.46
N ARG A 498 10.02 -17.42 0.55
CA ARG A 498 8.97 -16.72 1.31
C ARG A 498 9.34 -15.27 1.51
N TYR A 499 8.35 -14.40 1.45
CA TYR A 499 8.49 -13.04 1.96
C TYR A 499 8.34 -13.04 3.47
N SER A 500 9.24 -12.34 4.16
CA SER A 500 9.20 -12.19 5.60
C SER A 500 9.04 -10.72 5.99
N PHE A 501 8.32 -10.46 7.07
CA PHE A 501 8.07 -9.13 7.60
C PHE A 501 7.88 -9.19 9.12
N LEU A 502 7.95 -8.06 9.80
CA LEU A 502 7.64 -7.93 11.22
C LEU A 502 6.30 -7.26 11.47
N SER A 503 5.94 -6.27 10.66
CA SER A 503 4.61 -5.66 10.65
C SER A 503 4.14 -5.33 9.24
N THR A 504 2.83 -5.18 9.07
CA THR A 504 2.16 -4.72 7.84
C THR A 504 1.25 -3.54 8.15
N HIS A 505 0.48 -3.13 7.16
CA HIS A 505 -0.55 -2.11 7.33
C HIS A 505 -1.71 -2.52 8.27
N ASP A 506 -1.92 -3.82 8.50
CA ASP A 506 -2.98 -4.39 9.36
C ASP A 506 -2.52 -4.77 10.76
N ASN A 507 -1.29 -4.42 11.10
CA ASN A 507 -0.70 -4.77 12.38
C ASN A 507 -0.13 -3.53 13.06
N GLU A 508 0.00 -3.58 14.38
CA GLU A 508 0.75 -2.55 15.11
C GLU A 508 2.19 -2.51 14.60
N PRO A 509 2.77 -1.31 14.47
CA PRO A 509 4.20 -1.15 14.19
C PRO A 509 5.04 -1.96 15.19
N THR A 510 6.15 -2.51 14.73
CA THR A 510 6.98 -3.40 15.54
C THR A 510 7.50 -2.71 16.82
N GLY A 511 7.77 -1.41 16.75
CA GLY A 511 8.21 -0.62 17.90
C GLY A 511 7.21 -0.55 19.06
N THR A 512 5.91 -0.55 18.77
CA THR A 512 4.86 -0.51 19.80
C THR A 512 4.72 -1.84 20.57
N LEU A 513 5.26 -2.93 20.03
CA LEU A 513 5.23 -4.26 20.67
C LEU A 513 6.24 -4.38 21.82
N LEU A 514 7.14 -3.42 21.98
CA LEU A 514 8.17 -3.43 23.02
C LEU A 514 7.69 -2.87 24.36
N GLU A 515 6.43 -2.48 24.45
CA GLU A 515 5.84 -2.01 25.72
C GLU A 515 5.85 -3.11 26.78
N GLU A 516 6.05 -2.73 28.03
CA GLU A 516 6.11 -3.65 29.16
C GLU A 516 4.83 -4.48 29.25
N GLY A 517 4.98 -5.81 29.39
CA GLY A 517 3.86 -6.74 29.41
C GLY A 517 3.37 -7.20 28.04
N SER A 518 3.98 -6.76 26.94
CA SER A 518 3.67 -7.28 25.62
C SER A 518 3.96 -8.79 25.52
N TRP A 519 3.11 -9.54 24.76
CA TRP A 519 3.27 -10.95 24.50
C TRP A 519 4.64 -11.30 23.88
N ILE A 520 5.27 -10.30 23.23
CA ILE A 520 6.56 -10.43 22.56
C ILE A 520 7.70 -10.88 23.51
N TYR A 521 7.63 -10.48 24.78
CA TYR A 521 8.66 -10.86 25.76
C TYR A 521 8.69 -12.36 26.06
N ASN A 522 7.57 -13.05 25.85
CA ASN A 522 7.44 -14.49 26.08
C ASN A 522 7.59 -15.33 24.81
N ASN A 523 7.86 -14.70 23.67
CA ASN A 523 7.91 -15.39 22.40
C ASN A 523 9.33 -15.86 22.06
N GLU A 524 9.47 -17.12 21.63
CA GLU A 524 10.78 -17.72 21.31
C GLU A 524 11.60 -16.96 20.27
N GLY A 525 10.94 -16.38 19.24
CA GLY A 525 11.61 -15.61 18.19
C GLY A 525 12.15 -14.26 18.66
N TRP A 526 11.76 -13.82 19.85
CA TRP A 526 12.23 -12.57 20.49
C TRP A 526 13.10 -12.85 21.73
N ASN A 527 13.42 -14.12 21.97
CA ASN A 527 14.26 -14.51 23.08
C ASN A 527 15.68 -13.93 22.92
N PRO A 528 16.21 -13.22 23.94
CA PRO A 528 17.55 -12.61 23.88
C PRO A 528 18.67 -13.61 23.58
N MET A 529 18.62 -14.79 24.17
CA MET A 529 19.63 -15.83 23.97
C MET A 529 19.61 -16.36 22.53
N TYR A 530 18.43 -16.53 21.95
CA TYR A 530 18.27 -16.90 20.55
C TYR A 530 18.84 -15.83 19.62
N LEU A 531 18.41 -14.55 19.80
CA LEU A 531 18.83 -13.43 18.94
C LEU A 531 20.36 -13.22 19.04
N ALA A 532 20.91 -13.22 20.24
CA ALA A 532 22.37 -13.08 20.42
C ALA A 532 23.14 -14.25 19.79
N GLY A 533 22.72 -15.49 20.00
CA GLY A 533 23.36 -16.66 19.41
C GLY A 533 23.26 -16.69 17.88
N TYR A 534 22.17 -16.20 17.32
CA TYR A 534 21.97 -16.10 15.87
C TYR A 534 22.77 -14.96 15.24
N LEU A 535 22.77 -13.78 15.86
CA LEU A 535 23.40 -12.57 15.31
C LEU A 535 24.88 -12.42 15.66
N MET A 536 25.32 -13.00 16.77
CA MET A 536 26.69 -12.98 17.22
C MET A 536 27.12 -14.41 17.65
N PRO A 537 27.18 -15.34 16.68
CA PRO A 537 27.49 -16.75 16.99
C PRO A 537 28.88 -16.89 17.63
N PRO A 538 29.02 -17.61 18.75
CA PRO A 538 30.29 -17.76 19.41
C PRO A 538 31.21 -18.73 18.64
N TYR A 539 32.35 -18.26 18.13
CA TYR A 539 33.35 -19.06 17.44
C TYR A 539 34.70 -19.07 18.15
N ASN A 540 34.94 -18.21 19.14
CA ASN A 540 36.09 -18.24 20.05
C ASN A 540 35.69 -17.65 21.42
N LYS A 541 36.61 -17.64 22.39
CA LYS A 541 36.34 -17.21 23.78
C LYS A 541 35.97 -15.70 23.85
N GLU A 542 36.62 -14.86 23.07
CA GLU A 542 36.36 -13.42 23.05
C GLU A 542 34.98 -13.16 22.46
N ASN A 543 34.67 -13.79 21.33
CA ASN A 543 33.37 -13.65 20.68
C ASN A 543 32.24 -14.23 21.55
N ALA A 544 32.46 -15.33 22.27
CA ALA A 544 31.49 -15.85 23.23
C ALA A 544 31.16 -14.85 24.35
N LYS A 545 32.19 -14.08 24.83
CA LYS A 545 31.97 -13.01 25.80
C LYS A 545 31.12 -11.87 25.20
N LYS A 546 31.46 -11.41 23.98
CA LYS A 546 30.68 -10.39 23.26
C LYS A 546 29.25 -10.83 23.02
N SER A 547 29.01 -12.09 22.65
CA SER A 547 27.68 -12.67 22.48
C SER A 547 26.86 -12.64 23.78
N ALA A 548 27.50 -12.95 24.92
CA ALA A 548 26.85 -12.90 26.23
C ALA A 548 26.53 -11.45 26.67
N GLU A 549 27.42 -10.49 26.38
CA GLU A 549 27.18 -9.06 26.62
C GLU A 549 26.03 -8.55 25.75
N PHE A 550 26.00 -8.90 24.47
CA PHE A 550 24.91 -8.55 23.55
C PHE A 550 23.59 -9.21 23.97
N CYS A 551 23.61 -10.45 24.45
CA CYS A 551 22.40 -11.09 24.99
C CYS A 551 21.81 -10.29 26.17
N LYS A 552 22.68 -9.84 27.08
CA LYS A 552 22.26 -9.02 28.21
C LYS A 552 21.72 -7.66 27.75
N ASP A 553 22.36 -7.02 26.78
CA ASP A 553 21.88 -5.75 26.22
C ASP A 553 20.49 -5.90 25.53
N ILE A 554 20.28 -7.01 24.78
CA ILE A 554 18.96 -7.34 24.23
C ILE A 554 17.91 -7.55 25.34
N GLU A 555 18.31 -8.13 26.47
CA GLU A 555 17.41 -8.37 27.61
C GLU A 555 17.03 -7.05 28.30
N ASP A 556 18.01 -6.21 28.57
CA ASP A 556 17.86 -4.98 29.36
C ASP A 556 17.31 -3.81 28.53
N ASN A 557 17.54 -3.82 27.19
CA ASN A 557 17.21 -2.69 26.32
C ASN A 557 16.23 -3.10 25.20
N PRO A 558 14.96 -2.67 25.26
CA PRO A 558 13.95 -2.96 24.24
C PRO A 558 14.39 -2.53 22.82
N ARG A 559 15.15 -1.45 22.70
CA ARG A 559 15.65 -0.97 21.38
C ARG A 559 16.69 -1.87 20.77
N THR A 560 17.65 -2.34 21.58
CA THR A 560 18.63 -3.33 21.12
C THR A 560 17.91 -4.61 20.69
N ARG A 561 16.86 -5.00 21.40
CA ARG A 561 16.01 -6.13 21.02
C ARG A 561 15.34 -5.91 19.66
N LEU A 562 14.78 -4.73 19.42
CA LEU A 562 14.16 -4.35 18.15
C LEU A 562 15.17 -4.36 17.00
N LYS A 563 16.35 -3.74 17.19
CA LYS A 563 17.44 -3.75 16.22
C LYS A 563 17.90 -5.18 15.89
N ALA A 564 18.06 -6.00 16.91
CA ALA A 564 18.39 -7.42 16.74
C ALA A 564 17.34 -8.13 15.88
N LYS A 565 16.05 -7.85 16.10
CA LYS A 565 14.97 -8.48 15.33
C LYS A 565 14.95 -8.03 13.87
N TYR A 566 15.21 -6.75 13.58
CA TYR A 566 15.35 -6.27 12.21
C TYR A 566 16.60 -6.84 11.52
N ALA A 567 17.73 -6.89 12.22
CA ALA A 567 18.94 -7.51 11.68
C ALA A 567 18.75 -9.01 11.39
N GLU A 568 18.01 -9.71 12.24
CA GLU A 568 17.60 -11.10 12.00
C GLU A 568 16.74 -11.23 10.74
N LEU A 569 15.77 -10.33 10.54
CA LEU A 569 14.94 -10.29 9.33
C LEU A 569 15.82 -10.16 8.08
N PHE A 570 16.76 -9.21 8.07
CA PHE A 570 17.64 -8.95 6.92
C PHE A 570 18.60 -10.08 6.61
N ARG A 571 18.94 -10.88 7.60
CA ARG A 571 19.82 -12.04 7.43
C ARG A 571 19.08 -13.34 7.07
N GLY A 572 17.81 -13.47 7.46
CA GLY A 572 17.13 -14.76 7.55
C GLY A 572 16.48 -15.24 6.26
N THR A 573 16.22 -14.37 5.27
CA THR A 573 15.40 -14.70 4.10
C THR A 573 15.78 -13.88 2.88
N PRO A 574 15.64 -14.45 1.67
CA PRO A 574 15.93 -13.73 0.43
C PRO A 574 14.90 -12.66 0.06
N ASN A 575 13.71 -12.67 0.68
CA ASN A 575 12.64 -11.73 0.34
C ASN A 575 12.10 -11.11 1.64
N ILE A 576 12.16 -9.79 1.72
CA ILE A 576 11.73 -9.03 2.90
C ILE A 576 10.73 -7.95 2.55
N GLN A 577 9.87 -7.65 3.54
CA GLN A 577 8.98 -6.50 3.52
C GLN A 577 9.13 -5.73 4.83
N VAL A 578 9.17 -4.40 4.73
CA VAL A 578 9.25 -3.49 5.87
C VAL A 578 8.10 -2.50 5.78
N SER A 579 7.35 -2.31 6.86
CA SER A 579 6.32 -1.29 6.95
C SER A 579 6.95 0.12 6.99
N PHE A 580 6.34 1.09 6.31
CA PHE A 580 6.78 2.47 6.41
C PHE A 580 6.72 3.00 7.87
N ALA A 581 5.77 2.52 8.66
CA ALA A 581 5.68 2.88 10.07
C ALA A 581 6.91 2.41 10.85
N ASP A 582 7.42 1.21 10.57
CA ASP A 582 8.64 0.70 11.18
C ASP A 582 9.87 1.48 10.71
N LEU A 583 10.00 1.74 9.41
CA LEU A 583 11.15 2.48 8.86
C LEU A 583 11.28 3.86 9.50
N PHE A 584 10.17 4.59 9.66
CA PHE A 584 10.12 5.95 10.19
C PHE A 584 9.93 6.03 11.71
N GLY A 585 9.84 4.89 12.41
CA GLY A 585 9.62 4.86 13.86
C GLY A 585 8.29 5.48 14.28
N ILE A 586 7.24 5.28 13.49
CA ILE A 586 5.88 5.74 13.79
C ILE A 586 5.22 4.73 14.72
N ASP A 587 4.64 5.21 15.81
CA ASP A 587 3.99 4.42 16.85
C ASP A 587 2.48 4.22 16.62
N LYS A 588 1.98 4.52 15.42
CA LYS A 588 0.55 4.46 15.09
C LYS A 588 0.25 3.37 14.08
N THR A 589 -0.76 2.56 14.40
CA THR A 589 -1.29 1.54 13.49
C THR A 589 -2.05 2.20 12.33
N TYR A 590 -1.76 1.77 11.11
CA TYR A 590 -2.39 2.29 9.89
C TYR A 590 -3.84 1.82 9.76
N ASN A 591 -4.07 0.53 9.98
CA ASN A 591 -5.40 -0.09 9.98
C ASN A 591 -5.58 -1.03 11.17
N ILE A 592 -6.69 -0.88 11.88
CA ILE A 592 -7.10 -1.79 12.95
C ILE A 592 -8.18 -2.70 12.39
N GLY A 593 -7.78 -3.91 12.02
CA GLY A 593 -8.68 -4.90 11.40
C GLY A 593 -9.88 -5.26 12.26
N GLY A 594 -11.03 -5.46 11.63
CA GLY A 594 -12.28 -5.85 12.29
C GLY A 594 -12.94 -4.77 13.15
N LYS A 595 -12.43 -3.55 13.15
CA LYS A 595 -13.02 -2.41 13.90
C LYS A 595 -13.24 -1.23 12.96
N SER A 596 -14.45 -0.65 13.03
CA SER A 596 -14.71 0.66 12.43
C SER A 596 -13.98 1.72 13.27
N ASN A 597 -12.87 2.23 12.73
CA ASN A 597 -12.11 3.30 13.33
C ASN A 597 -12.01 4.45 12.31
N LYS A 598 -12.40 5.65 12.73
CA LYS A 598 -12.37 6.87 11.89
C LYS A 598 -10.98 7.23 11.38
N ASP A 599 -9.92 6.73 12.02
CA ASP A 599 -8.53 7.02 11.69
C ASP A 599 -7.87 5.95 10.81
N ASN A 600 -8.54 4.80 10.59
CA ASN A 600 -8.06 3.79 9.64
C ASN A 600 -7.84 4.41 8.25
N TRP A 601 -6.79 3.97 7.57
CA TRP A 601 -6.42 4.33 6.21
C TRP A 601 -5.96 5.78 6.01
N LYS A 602 -5.76 6.55 7.11
CA LYS A 602 -5.45 7.97 7.05
C LYS A 602 -3.99 8.33 7.33
N LEU A 603 -3.24 7.45 8.00
CA LEU A 603 -1.85 7.73 8.32
C LEU A 603 -1.04 8.01 7.04
N LYS A 604 -0.33 9.13 7.02
CA LYS A 604 0.45 9.60 5.88
C LYS A 604 1.80 10.14 6.36
N LEU A 605 2.85 9.96 5.58
CA LEU A 605 4.12 10.61 5.84
C LEU A 605 3.99 12.13 5.63
N ASN A 606 4.67 12.91 6.47
CA ASN A 606 4.70 14.36 6.31
C ASN A 606 5.56 14.77 5.11
N SER A 607 5.40 16.01 4.66
CA SER A 607 6.16 16.57 3.53
C SER A 607 7.65 16.75 3.83
N ASN A 608 8.04 16.70 5.10
CA ASN A 608 9.42 16.78 5.58
C ASN A 608 9.92 15.41 6.07
N TYR A 609 9.45 14.32 5.47
CA TYR A 609 9.72 12.95 5.89
C TYR A 609 11.23 12.65 6.03
N GLU A 610 12.07 13.16 5.13
CA GLU A 610 13.51 12.97 5.16
C GLU A 610 14.12 13.65 6.40
N ASP A 611 13.81 14.94 6.63
CA ASP A 611 14.24 15.68 7.81
C ASP A 611 13.73 15.02 9.11
N THR A 612 12.50 14.49 9.08
CA THR A 612 11.89 13.79 10.22
C THR A 612 12.57 12.45 10.51
N TYR A 613 12.93 11.71 9.46
CA TYR A 613 13.66 10.44 9.58
C TYR A 613 15.03 10.67 10.24
N HIS A 614 15.84 11.56 9.69
CA HIS A 614 17.17 11.86 10.24
C HIS A 614 17.10 12.35 11.69
N LYS A 615 16.18 13.29 11.99
CA LYS A 615 15.97 13.77 13.36
C LYS A 615 15.57 12.68 14.35
N SER A 616 14.85 11.69 13.88
CA SER A 616 14.44 10.56 14.71
C SER A 616 15.61 9.60 14.99
N LEU A 617 16.66 9.59 14.14
CA LEU A 617 17.88 8.82 14.37
C LEU A 617 18.75 9.40 15.49
N GLU A 618 18.70 10.74 15.72
CA GLU A 618 19.44 11.41 16.80
C GLU A 618 18.87 11.10 18.19
N THR A 619 17.57 10.81 18.26
CA THR A 619 16.89 10.58 19.54
C THR A 619 16.86 9.11 19.89
N GLU A 620 17.42 8.74 21.02
CA GLU A 620 17.42 7.34 21.48
C GLU A 620 16.01 6.81 21.82
N ASP A 621 15.01 7.68 21.91
CA ASP A 621 13.65 7.32 22.34
C ASP A 621 12.75 6.77 21.22
N LYS A 622 13.12 6.85 19.93
CA LYS A 622 12.27 6.44 18.82
C LYS A 622 12.74 5.15 18.15
N PRO A 623 11.82 4.23 17.81
CA PRO A 623 12.13 2.96 17.17
C PRO A 623 12.38 3.07 15.65
N VAL A 624 13.01 4.17 15.20
CA VAL A 624 13.35 4.37 13.78
C VAL A 624 14.47 3.43 13.34
N MET A 625 14.40 2.96 12.10
CA MET A 625 15.40 2.06 11.55
C MET A 625 16.63 2.83 11.05
N ASN A 626 17.77 2.69 11.72
CA ASN A 626 19.07 3.07 11.16
C ASN A 626 19.55 1.96 10.23
N MET A 627 19.31 2.10 8.93
CA MET A 627 19.58 1.04 7.96
C MET A 627 21.02 0.54 7.94
N PRO A 628 22.08 1.43 7.93
CA PRO A 628 23.46 1.01 8.05
C PRO A 628 23.75 0.16 9.30
N GLU A 629 23.23 0.58 10.47
CA GLU A 629 23.44 -0.14 11.74
C GLU A 629 22.84 -1.54 11.70
N LEU A 630 21.62 -1.66 11.17
CA LEU A 630 20.95 -2.95 11.07
C LEU A 630 21.65 -3.91 10.09
N LEU A 631 22.11 -3.36 8.97
CA LEU A 631 22.86 -4.13 7.96
C LEU A 631 24.25 -4.51 8.45
N GLU A 632 24.93 -3.64 9.20
CA GLU A 632 26.21 -3.98 9.84
C GLU A 632 26.06 -5.18 10.77
N ILE A 633 25.05 -5.18 11.65
CA ILE A 633 24.77 -6.31 12.54
C ILE A 633 24.50 -7.59 11.72
N ALA A 634 23.69 -7.51 10.67
CA ALA A 634 23.35 -8.65 9.83
C ALA A 634 24.57 -9.22 9.06
N VAL A 635 25.41 -8.34 8.48
CA VAL A 635 26.64 -8.71 7.76
C VAL A 635 27.62 -9.38 8.72
N ASN A 636 27.90 -8.78 9.86
CA ASN A 636 28.79 -9.34 10.89
C ASN A 636 28.27 -10.67 11.41
N SER A 637 26.95 -10.83 11.51
CA SER A 637 26.32 -12.10 11.87
C SER A 637 26.61 -13.21 10.84
N LYS A 638 26.52 -12.90 9.54
CA LYS A 638 26.81 -13.86 8.46
C LYS A 638 28.30 -14.25 8.47
N VAL A 639 29.19 -13.28 8.65
CA VAL A 639 30.63 -13.51 8.83
C VAL A 639 30.88 -14.41 10.01
N GLY A 640 30.37 -14.10 11.20
CA GLY A 640 30.55 -14.89 12.41
C GLY A 640 30.04 -16.35 12.27
N MET A 641 28.92 -16.53 11.54
CA MET A 641 28.38 -17.88 11.30
C MET A 641 29.27 -18.71 10.38
N SER A 642 29.83 -18.10 9.33
CA SER A 642 30.76 -18.84 8.44
C SER A 642 32.03 -19.31 9.17
N ILE A 643 32.52 -18.50 10.13
CA ILE A 643 33.62 -18.85 11.00
C ILE A 643 33.20 -19.98 11.97
N ALA A 644 32.07 -19.84 12.64
CA ALA A 644 31.56 -20.82 13.59
C ALA A 644 31.29 -22.19 12.96
N LYS A 645 30.92 -22.22 11.69
CA LYS A 645 30.72 -23.45 10.90
C LYS A 645 32.00 -23.98 10.25
N HIS A 646 33.14 -23.31 10.44
CA HIS A 646 34.42 -23.68 9.81
C HIS A 646 34.39 -23.62 8.27
N GLU A 647 33.51 -22.82 7.69
CA GLU A 647 33.44 -22.60 6.25
C GLU A 647 34.57 -21.69 5.75
N LYS A 648 35.02 -20.75 6.60
CA LYS A 648 36.13 -19.82 6.39
C LYS A 648 36.95 -19.64 7.67
N THR A 649 38.21 -19.30 7.54
CA THR A 649 39.01 -18.79 8.68
C THR A 649 38.51 -17.39 9.06
N GLU A 650 38.82 -16.98 10.29
CA GLU A 650 38.45 -15.64 10.78
C GLU A 650 39.08 -14.54 9.93
N SER A 651 40.35 -14.72 9.51
CA SER A 651 41.06 -13.77 8.65
C SER A 651 40.42 -13.61 7.27
N GLU A 652 40.07 -14.74 6.63
CA GLU A 652 39.43 -14.73 5.30
C GLU A 652 38.03 -14.09 5.35
N ALA A 653 37.21 -14.51 6.32
CA ALA A 653 35.85 -14.01 6.46
C ALA A 653 35.78 -12.48 6.74
N LYS A 654 36.67 -12.00 7.61
CA LYS A 654 36.75 -10.56 7.92
C LYS A 654 37.33 -9.74 6.76
N ALA A 655 38.34 -10.26 6.04
CA ALA A 655 38.95 -9.57 4.91
C ALA A 655 37.95 -9.38 3.75
N GLU A 656 37.06 -10.34 3.52
CA GLU A 656 36.03 -10.28 2.47
C GLU A 656 35.04 -9.13 2.68
N THR A 657 34.77 -8.73 3.92
CA THR A 657 33.74 -7.73 4.25
C THR A 657 34.31 -6.46 4.88
N ALA A 658 35.65 -6.34 5.00
CA ALA A 658 36.27 -5.23 5.71
C ALA A 658 35.84 -3.85 5.18
N ASP A 659 35.93 -3.62 3.87
CA ASP A 659 35.52 -2.38 3.20
C ASP A 659 34.03 -2.11 3.39
N LEU A 660 33.19 -3.13 3.21
CA LEU A 660 31.73 -2.99 3.39
C LEU A 660 31.38 -2.65 4.85
N THR A 661 32.00 -3.31 5.81
CA THR A 661 31.76 -3.06 7.23
C THR A 661 32.21 -1.66 7.62
N GLU A 662 33.39 -1.18 7.14
CA GLU A 662 33.88 0.16 7.38
C GLU A 662 32.93 1.23 6.83
N ARG A 663 32.40 1.04 5.60
CA ARG A 663 31.42 1.95 5.01
C ARG A 663 30.08 1.93 5.77
N LEU A 664 29.60 0.77 6.22
CA LEU A 664 28.38 0.69 7.03
C LEU A 664 28.54 1.43 8.36
N GLU A 665 29.69 1.27 9.04
CA GLU A 665 30.01 1.97 10.27
C GLU A 665 30.09 3.51 10.04
N HIS A 666 30.74 3.93 8.96
CA HIS A 666 30.79 5.33 8.56
C HIS A 666 29.38 5.92 8.39
N TRP A 667 28.54 5.29 7.57
CA TRP A 667 27.19 5.81 7.30
C TRP A 667 26.27 5.76 8.52
N LYS A 668 26.43 4.78 9.39
CA LYS A 668 25.70 4.69 10.67
C LYS A 668 25.93 5.95 11.52
N GLU A 669 27.14 6.45 11.57
CA GLU A 669 27.47 7.64 12.35
C GLU A 669 27.09 8.94 11.60
N VAL A 670 27.38 9.06 10.30
CA VAL A 670 27.04 10.22 9.47
C VAL A 670 25.54 10.55 9.54
N LEU A 671 24.66 9.54 9.55
CA LEU A 671 23.21 9.75 9.65
C LEU A 671 22.77 10.35 11.00
N LYS A 672 23.61 10.29 12.04
CA LYS A 672 23.34 10.85 13.37
C LYS A 672 23.95 12.23 13.56
N GLU A 673 24.87 12.65 12.66
CA GLU A 673 25.54 13.94 12.78
C GLU A 673 24.58 15.10 12.49
N PRO A 674 24.58 16.16 13.30
CA PRO A 674 23.86 17.38 12.98
C PRO A 674 24.52 18.08 11.77
N GLU A 675 23.72 18.85 11.01
CA GLU A 675 24.27 19.66 9.90
C GLU A 675 25.38 20.58 10.41
N PRO A 676 26.57 20.59 9.81
CA PRO A 676 27.62 21.51 10.22
C PRO A 676 27.12 22.95 10.06
N ASP A 677 27.34 23.77 11.08
CA ASP A 677 27.05 25.22 11.07
C ASP A 677 27.77 25.88 9.88
N THR A 678 27.10 26.02 8.75
CA THR A 678 27.59 26.78 7.59
C THR A 678 27.30 28.27 7.71
N PHE A 679 27.39 28.86 8.88
CA PHE A 679 27.54 30.30 9.04
C PHE A 679 29.04 30.64 9.01
N GLN A 680 29.60 30.70 7.80
CA GLN A 680 30.74 31.61 7.59
C GLN A 680 30.17 33.01 7.54
N ASP A 681 30.52 33.78 8.57
CA ASP A 681 30.32 35.21 8.60
C ASP A 681 30.85 35.83 7.30
N TYR A 682 29.94 36.31 6.45
CA TYR A 682 30.30 37.39 5.55
C TYR A 682 30.42 38.64 6.44
N GLU A 683 31.63 38.88 6.95
CA GLU A 683 32.01 40.23 7.38
C GLU A 683 31.92 41.12 6.14
N ASP A 684 31.08 42.14 6.24
CA ASP A 684 30.98 43.23 5.29
C ASP A 684 32.32 43.93 5.20
N ASP A 685 32.97 43.96 4.02
CA ASP A 685 33.95 44.98 3.61
C ASP A 685 33.28 45.96 2.65
#